data_8c85945d65f841f794ae2b6c617c364e
#
_entry.id   8c85945d65f841f794ae2b6c617c364e
#
_cell.length_a   1.000
_cell.length_b   1.000
_cell.length_c   1.000
_cell.angle_alpha   90.00
_cell.angle_beta   90.00
_cell.angle_gamma   90.00
#
_symmetry.space_group_name_H-M   'P 1'
#
loop_
_entity.id
_entity.type
_entity.pdbx_description
1 polymer ?
#
loop_
_entity_poly.entity_id
_entity_poly.type
_entity_poly.pdbx_seq_one_letter_code
_entity_poly.pdbx_strand_id
1 'polypeptide(L)'
;MLNTIFSSQKVKEEVSKIHTGGKNIIRKNENITDNVEDSKSHTHIEIRYTDLFVTDDDPSLDTSQHEYFSLANRRAKIYNHHKYQRIKPRDLLSPLPGIDRSPRRAKVKGIAGIGKSIAMQRVMHEWAMGITMRNFTCIFDFTFRELNLLEGNHSLVNLISRKFKYLERILPDLLKKPKYLLFLLDGLDEFKYQLHFEGQEKLVDVTTEVPVQELVVSLFKGTLLPEASVIITTRPTSDIPTRFCHRNSIILGFEEQQVEEYCLKFYKDSKVSRRVYEYISENDSLFGLTFIPLYCYIICTALNEFFTSSSEKPFELSPPKTVGEVYYCYLYTVLRHHTVNTSISKSVFSSVKNELMQLGRLAYHNLLSNKILFDKNDLENFGFAEKSFHNTFLSQILVRVKEKEVEMFAFFHMTIQEHLAALYCVVKTSNEDFLKSLDLWCFGTPPADPTISAFLSTSKNLMEKCKLENLQMFTRFFMGLVTAGLAAKLNGLDKAMDESILEGLSQWFKTQFQKNLSNQQVLNLLHCLMELQQDSVVKEVAQEIKTVNLFKMTLKLNDCVALHYVLQYSNHKLEELNLGYCNIGNQGLKRLETILHKCETLILCYNCLDKEAAILESEVLKSPDCQVKKLFMCGNNIGSEGVLQLWTALETNQTLEELYLDITGITEEGTETIIPCLNKNTTLKTLIIVGNDLGDIGKKRLQELSKRRLSLKIIGNFVEDLGLLEAYLAWVEEMKEDRDQMESVKNVNALQSVLNELSFPAQGSPDAREKAKELKEKITELLNSPQFVALRS
;
A
#
# COMPACT_ATOMS: atom_id res chain seq x y z
N MET A 1 20.25 -24.56 -30.93
CA MET A 1 20.84 -24.36 -29.60
C MET A 1 21.13 -25.66 -28.88
N LEU A 2 20.17 -26.55 -28.64
CA LEU A 2 20.42 -27.83 -27.98
C LEU A 2 21.40 -28.74 -28.70
N ASN A 3 21.41 -28.71 -30.04
CA ASN A 3 22.36 -29.47 -30.87
C ASN A 3 23.81 -29.03 -30.71
N THR A 4 24.08 -27.82 -30.28
CA THR A 4 25.41 -27.25 -30.04
C THR A 4 25.90 -27.45 -28.62
N ILE A 5 24.95 -27.72 -27.68
CA ILE A 5 25.25 -27.80 -26.24
C ILE A 5 25.63 -29.24 -25.83
N PHE A 6 25.00 -30.26 -26.46
CA PHE A 6 25.20 -31.66 -26.07
C PHE A 6 25.74 -32.47 -27.25
N SER A 7 26.87 -33.13 -27.03
CA SER A 7 27.58 -33.93 -28.06
C SER A 7 26.98 -35.33 -28.27
N SER A 8 26.12 -35.82 -27.37
CA SER A 8 25.57 -37.17 -27.42
C SER A 8 24.12 -37.18 -27.89
N GLN A 9 23.80 -38.09 -28.84
CA GLN A 9 22.45 -38.27 -29.37
C GLN A 9 21.41 -38.66 -28.31
N LYS A 10 21.87 -39.43 -27.31
CA LYS A 10 21.06 -39.85 -26.16
C LYS A 10 20.60 -38.69 -25.30
N VAL A 11 21.45 -37.67 -25.09
CA VAL A 11 21.09 -36.45 -24.34
C VAL A 11 20.14 -35.57 -25.17
N LYS A 12 20.23 -35.58 -26.49
CA LYS A 12 19.28 -34.85 -27.37
C LYS A 12 17.89 -35.43 -27.32
N GLU A 13 17.74 -36.75 -27.25
CA GLU A 13 16.43 -37.42 -27.12
C GLU A 13 15.82 -37.24 -25.73
N GLU A 14 16.64 -37.23 -24.68
CA GLU A 14 16.19 -36.97 -23.31
C GLU A 14 15.83 -35.49 -23.10
N VAL A 15 16.57 -34.57 -23.71
CA VAL A 15 16.20 -33.14 -23.69
C VAL A 15 14.91 -32.88 -24.48
N SER A 16 14.61 -33.64 -25.52
CA SER A 16 13.31 -33.63 -26.20
C SER A 16 12.20 -34.15 -25.30
N LYS A 17 12.47 -35.17 -24.46
CA LYS A 17 11.54 -35.65 -23.43
C LYS A 17 11.37 -34.65 -22.30
N ILE A 18 12.40 -33.89 -21.95
CA ILE A 18 12.34 -32.74 -20.99
C ILE A 18 11.44 -31.64 -21.51
N HIS A 19 11.51 -31.31 -22.80
CA HIS A 19 10.57 -30.39 -23.43
C HIS A 19 9.14 -30.89 -23.36
N THR A 20 8.93 -32.20 -23.48
CA THR A 20 7.62 -32.85 -23.34
C THR A 20 7.18 -32.95 -21.88
N GLY A 21 8.09 -33.22 -20.96
CA GLY A 21 7.87 -33.18 -19.49
C GLY A 21 7.63 -31.74 -19.00
N GLY A 22 8.36 -30.78 -19.52
CA GLY A 22 8.11 -29.34 -19.32
C GLY A 22 6.71 -28.92 -19.74
N LYS A 23 6.23 -29.39 -20.90
CA LYS A 23 4.85 -29.18 -21.34
C LYS A 23 3.81 -29.76 -20.37
N ASN A 24 4.10 -30.86 -19.71
CA ASN A 24 3.20 -31.45 -18.71
C ASN A 24 3.21 -30.70 -17.37
N ILE A 25 4.35 -30.13 -16.99
CA ILE A 25 4.45 -29.21 -15.82
C ILE A 25 3.71 -27.92 -16.13
N ILE A 26 3.85 -27.39 -17.36
CA ILE A 26 3.12 -26.23 -17.84
C ILE A 26 1.62 -26.48 -17.77
N ARG A 27 1.11 -27.63 -18.26
CA ARG A 27 -0.30 -27.96 -18.16
C ARG A 27 -0.84 -27.99 -16.74
N LYS A 28 -0.03 -28.28 -15.73
CA LYS A 28 -0.39 -28.14 -14.31
C LYS A 28 -0.41 -26.69 -13.85
N ASN A 29 0.43 -25.82 -14.42
CA ASN A 29 0.58 -24.42 -14.06
C ASN A 29 -0.14 -23.46 -15.05
N GLU A 30 -0.73 -24.00 -16.13
CA GLU A 30 -1.49 -23.26 -17.15
C GLU A 30 -2.77 -22.61 -16.60
N ASN A 31 -3.25 -23.10 -15.47
CA ASN A 31 -4.55 -22.76 -14.95
C ASN A 31 -4.43 -21.93 -13.69
N ILE A 32 -4.96 -20.72 -13.73
CA ILE A 32 -5.27 -19.95 -12.53
C ILE A 32 -6.53 -20.59 -11.94
N THR A 33 -6.42 -21.14 -10.73
CA THR A 33 -7.57 -21.70 -10.02
C THR A 33 -8.51 -20.56 -9.64
N ASP A 34 -9.65 -20.51 -10.30
CA ASP A 34 -10.76 -19.63 -9.93
C ASP A 34 -11.60 -20.32 -8.86
N ASN A 35 -11.68 -19.67 -7.69
CA ASN A 35 -12.51 -20.18 -6.60
C ASN A 35 -14.03 -20.01 -6.83
N VAL A 36 -14.43 -19.39 -7.93
CA VAL A 36 -15.84 -19.03 -8.24
C VAL A 36 -16.45 -19.87 -9.34
N GLU A 37 -15.66 -20.38 -10.28
CA GLU A 37 -16.19 -21.28 -11.31
C GLU A 37 -16.03 -22.74 -10.87
N ASP A 38 -16.99 -23.60 -11.24
CA ASP A 38 -17.00 -25.04 -10.95
C ASP A 38 -15.58 -25.61 -10.94
N SER A 39 -15.31 -26.54 -10.03
CA SER A 39 -14.02 -27.20 -9.80
C SER A 39 -13.37 -27.86 -11.04
N LYS A 40 -13.91 -27.62 -12.24
CA LYS A 40 -13.46 -28.08 -13.55
C LYS A 40 -13.08 -26.98 -14.54
N SER A 41 -13.39 -25.68 -14.26
CA SER A 41 -13.01 -24.60 -15.16
C SER A 41 -11.72 -23.93 -14.71
N HIS A 42 -10.64 -24.47 -15.18
CA HIS A 42 -9.33 -23.81 -15.05
C HIS A 42 -9.20 -22.76 -16.16
N THR A 43 -9.08 -21.49 -15.80
CA THR A 43 -8.87 -20.43 -16.78
C THR A 43 -7.39 -20.37 -17.15
N HIS A 44 -7.11 -20.50 -18.44
CA HIS A 44 -5.76 -20.47 -18.97
C HIS A 44 -5.06 -19.16 -18.66
N ILE A 45 -3.81 -19.20 -18.20
CA ILE A 45 -3.03 -18.02 -17.80
C ILE A 45 -2.95 -16.96 -18.91
N GLU A 46 -2.90 -17.36 -20.18
CA GLU A 46 -2.87 -16.45 -21.32
C GLU A 46 -4.12 -15.59 -21.46
N ILE A 47 -5.29 -16.12 -21.05
CA ILE A 47 -6.56 -15.43 -21.19
C ILE A 47 -6.73 -14.34 -20.14
N ARG A 48 -6.26 -14.58 -18.90
CA ARG A 48 -6.48 -13.66 -17.77
C ARG A 48 -5.27 -12.82 -17.37
N TYR A 49 -4.06 -13.24 -17.76
CA TYR A 49 -2.88 -12.51 -17.37
C TYR A 49 -2.86 -11.10 -17.97
N THR A 50 -2.69 -10.12 -17.09
CA THR A 50 -2.45 -8.72 -17.44
C THR A 50 -1.05 -8.34 -16.97
N ASP A 51 -0.29 -7.64 -17.82
CA ASP A 51 1.10 -7.27 -17.52
C ASP A 51 1.16 -6.36 -16.29
N LEU A 52 2.04 -6.70 -15.36
CA LEU A 52 2.30 -5.89 -14.16
C LEU A 52 3.27 -4.75 -14.47
N PHE A 53 3.10 -3.64 -13.76
CA PHE A 53 4.11 -2.59 -13.74
C PHE A 53 5.26 -3.02 -12.84
N VAL A 54 6.43 -3.24 -13.44
CA VAL A 54 7.67 -3.59 -12.75
C VAL A 54 8.73 -2.54 -13.08
N THR A 55 9.48 -2.09 -12.10
CA THR A 55 10.57 -1.11 -12.25
C THR A 55 11.77 -1.49 -11.39
N ASP A 56 12.86 -0.77 -11.53
CA ASP A 56 13.99 -0.89 -10.61
C ASP A 56 13.59 -0.47 -9.19
N ASP A 57 14.21 -1.12 -8.21
CA ASP A 57 13.91 -0.92 -6.79
C ASP A 57 14.43 0.43 -6.31
N ASP A 58 13.56 1.17 -5.66
CA ASP A 58 13.88 2.42 -5.00
C ASP A 58 13.94 2.18 -3.48
N PRO A 59 15.06 2.54 -2.81
CA PRO A 59 15.21 2.36 -1.36
C PRO A 59 14.16 3.09 -0.50
N SER A 60 13.54 4.14 -1.02
CA SER A 60 12.53 4.95 -0.31
C SER A 60 11.15 4.29 -0.18
N LEU A 61 10.98 3.05 -0.64
CA LEU A 61 9.71 2.37 -0.56
C LEU A 61 9.34 1.98 0.86
N ASP A 62 8.09 2.32 1.19
CA ASP A 62 7.43 1.98 2.45
C ASP A 62 7.59 0.49 2.78
N THR A 63 8.07 0.22 3.99
CA THR A 63 8.26 -1.12 4.55
C THR A 63 7.02 -1.63 5.29
N SER A 64 5.86 -0.97 5.15
CA SER A 64 4.64 -1.39 5.84
C SER A 64 4.30 -2.85 5.50
N GLN A 65 4.00 -3.63 6.54
CA GLN A 65 3.77 -5.07 6.41
C GLN A 65 2.43 -5.38 5.75
N HIS A 66 1.44 -4.49 5.89
CA HIS A 66 0.10 -4.71 5.38
C HIS A 66 -0.11 -4.04 4.02
N GLU A 67 -0.56 -4.82 3.03
CA GLU A 67 -0.69 -4.42 1.63
C GLU A 67 -1.58 -3.18 1.43
N TYR A 68 -2.70 -3.16 2.12
CA TYR A 68 -3.66 -2.06 2.05
C TYR A 68 -3.02 -0.72 2.43
N PHE A 69 -2.14 -0.71 3.44
CA PHE A 69 -1.52 0.51 3.92
C PHE A 69 -0.33 0.99 3.07
N SER A 70 0.20 0.16 2.18
CA SER A 70 1.31 0.54 1.28
C SER A 70 0.87 1.12 -0.08
N LEU A 71 -0.44 1.20 -0.34
CA LEU A 71 -1.00 1.56 -1.66
C LEU A 71 -0.67 2.97 -2.15
N ALA A 72 -0.61 3.98 -1.26
CA ALA A 72 -0.44 5.37 -1.66
C ALA A 72 0.91 5.67 -2.29
N ASN A 73 1.98 5.26 -1.62
CA ASN A 73 3.34 5.48 -2.11
C ASN A 73 3.57 4.82 -3.47
N ARG A 74 2.90 3.67 -3.70
CA ARG A 74 2.94 2.96 -4.98
C ARG A 74 2.19 3.69 -6.06
N ARG A 75 1.00 4.21 -5.76
CA ARG A 75 0.19 4.97 -6.72
C ARG A 75 0.91 6.25 -7.16
N ALA A 76 1.49 7.01 -6.23
CA ALA A 76 2.29 8.18 -6.54
C ALA A 76 3.45 7.85 -7.48
N LYS A 77 4.12 6.69 -7.30
CA LYS A 77 5.19 6.22 -8.19
C LYS A 77 4.67 5.76 -9.54
N ILE A 78 3.50 5.12 -9.61
CA ILE A 78 2.87 4.77 -10.88
C ILE A 78 2.53 6.04 -11.68
N TYR A 79 2.01 7.09 -11.05
CA TYR A 79 1.73 8.36 -11.72
C TYR A 79 3.00 9.14 -12.13
N ASN A 80 4.08 9.00 -11.37
CA ASN A 80 5.39 9.56 -11.71
C ASN A 80 6.21 8.66 -12.65
N HIS A 81 5.56 7.79 -13.41
CA HIS A 81 6.18 6.75 -14.24
C HIS A 81 7.21 7.27 -15.27
N HIS A 82 7.18 8.55 -15.65
CA HIS A 82 8.18 9.15 -16.52
C HIS A 82 9.62 9.10 -15.94
N LYS A 83 9.75 8.91 -14.63
CA LYS A 83 11.05 8.79 -13.94
C LYS A 83 11.57 7.36 -13.84
N TYR A 84 10.73 6.34 -14.03
CA TYR A 84 11.08 4.94 -13.80
C TYR A 84 11.05 4.13 -15.09
N GLN A 85 12.12 3.37 -15.32
CA GLN A 85 12.19 2.48 -16.47
C GLN A 85 11.30 1.25 -16.24
N ARG A 86 10.31 1.06 -17.11
CA ARG A 86 9.43 -0.12 -17.07
C ARG A 86 10.18 -1.36 -17.53
N ILE A 87 10.11 -2.42 -16.74
CA ILE A 87 10.68 -3.74 -17.01
C ILE A 87 9.55 -4.75 -17.07
N LYS A 88 9.52 -5.61 -18.08
CA LYS A 88 8.59 -6.75 -18.08
C LYS A 88 9.16 -7.89 -17.24
N PRO A 89 8.34 -8.73 -16.56
CA PRO A 89 8.83 -9.86 -15.79
C PRO A 89 9.75 -10.79 -16.58
N ARG A 90 9.51 -10.95 -17.88
CA ARG A 90 10.34 -11.74 -18.79
C ARG A 90 11.72 -11.12 -19.08
N ASP A 91 11.89 -9.83 -18.84
CA ASP A 91 13.11 -9.07 -19.13
C ASP A 91 13.98 -8.83 -17.89
N LEU A 92 13.62 -9.43 -16.75
CA LEU A 92 14.35 -9.27 -15.48
C LEU A 92 15.84 -9.66 -15.57
N LEU A 93 16.21 -10.53 -16.48
CA LEU A 93 17.60 -10.93 -16.75
C LEU A 93 18.15 -10.36 -18.05
N SER A 94 17.43 -9.47 -18.73
CA SER A 94 17.91 -8.77 -19.92
C SER A 94 18.71 -7.53 -19.53
N PRO A 95 19.73 -7.12 -20.32
CA PRO A 95 20.45 -5.88 -20.04
C PRO A 95 19.50 -4.67 -20.18
N LEU A 96 19.72 -3.65 -19.38
CA LEU A 96 19.05 -2.36 -19.54
C LEU A 96 19.74 -1.53 -20.64
N PRO A 97 19.02 -0.57 -21.27
CA PRO A 97 19.63 0.35 -22.22
C PRO A 97 20.87 1.03 -21.63
N GLY A 98 21.99 0.91 -22.33
CA GLY A 98 23.28 1.45 -21.87
C GLY A 98 24.11 0.55 -20.95
N ILE A 99 23.62 -0.65 -20.62
CA ILE A 99 24.35 -1.62 -19.80
C ILE A 99 24.57 -2.91 -20.61
N ASP A 100 25.82 -3.20 -20.99
CA ASP A 100 26.17 -4.38 -21.82
C ASP A 100 26.10 -5.73 -21.08
N ARG A 101 26.01 -5.71 -19.74
CA ARG A 101 26.01 -6.93 -18.95
C ARG A 101 24.59 -7.34 -18.55
N SER A 102 24.19 -8.55 -18.92
CA SER A 102 22.97 -9.19 -18.41
C SER A 102 23.10 -9.51 -16.93
N PRO A 103 22.12 -9.12 -16.10
CA PRO A 103 22.09 -9.48 -14.68
C PRO A 103 21.90 -11.01 -14.55
N ARG A 104 22.64 -11.62 -13.64
CA ARG A 104 22.46 -13.06 -13.32
C ARG A 104 21.66 -13.28 -12.03
N ARG A 105 21.57 -12.27 -11.18
CA ARG A 105 20.87 -12.35 -9.91
C ARG A 105 19.90 -11.18 -9.80
N ALA A 106 18.62 -11.51 -9.82
CA ALA A 106 17.57 -10.52 -9.72
C ALA A 106 16.75 -10.77 -8.44
N LYS A 107 16.56 -9.72 -7.68
CA LYS A 107 15.62 -9.66 -6.56
C LYS A 107 14.39 -8.89 -7.01
N VAL A 108 13.21 -9.48 -6.80
CA VAL A 108 11.92 -8.88 -7.17
C VAL A 108 11.10 -8.68 -5.91
N LYS A 109 10.95 -7.44 -5.50
CA LYS A 109 10.12 -7.06 -4.36
C LYS A 109 8.66 -6.84 -4.76
N GLY A 110 7.75 -7.13 -3.85
CA GLY A 110 6.33 -6.81 -4.03
C GLY A 110 5.50 -7.23 -2.83
N ILE A 111 4.44 -6.46 -2.52
CA ILE A 111 3.51 -6.79 -1.44
C ILE A 111 2.75 -8.10 -1.72
N ALA A 112 2.03 -8.60 -0.74
CA ALA A 112 1.14 -9.75 -0.95
C ALA A 112 0.02 -9.37 -1.94
N GLY A 113 -0.46 -10.34 -2.71
CA GLY A 113 -1.51 -10.13 -3.72
C GLY A 113 -1.12 -9.33 -4.96
N ILE A 114 0.10 -8.78 -5.03
CA ILE A 114 0.58 -7.98 -6.18
C ILE A 114 0.89 -8.80 -7.44
N GLY A 115 0.86 -10.12 -7.33
CA GLY A 115 1.05 -11.00 -8.49
C GLY A 115 2.46 -11.56 -8.68
N LYS A 116 3.35 -11.54 -7.67
CA LYS A 116 4.72 -12.11 -7.76
C LYS A 116 4.74 -13.53 -8.33
N SER A 117 4.01 -14.43 -7.69
CA SER A 117 3.96 -15.85 -8.10
C SER A 117 3.35 -16.05 -9.48
N ILE A 118 2.30 -15.28 -9.81
CA ILE A 118 1.68 -15.32 -11.15
C ILE A 118 2.65 -14.82 -12.21
N ALA A 119 3.43 -13.76 -11.92
CA ALA A 119 4.46 -13.28 -12.84
C ALA A 119 5.55 -14.34 -13.08
N MET A 120 5.97 -15.07 -12.03
CA MET A 120 6.94 -16.18 -12.20
C MET A 120 6.35 -17.34 -12.98
N GLN A 121 5.10 -17.71 -12.75
CA GLN A 121 4.37 -18.71 -13.56
C GLN A 121 4.28 -18.27 -15.03
N ARG A 122 4.01 -16.98 -15.29
CA ARG A 122 3.99 -16.43 -16.66
C ARG A 122 5.36 -16.53 -17.32
N VAL A 123 6.44 -16.21 -16.63
CA VAL A 123 7.81 -16.37 -17.13
C VAL A 123 8.12 -17.84 -17.50
N MET A 124 7.73 -18.77 -16.64
CA MET A 124 7.88 -20.21 -16.92
C MET A 124 7.07 -20.67 -18.13
N HIS A 125 5.82 -20.22 -18.22
CA HIS A 125 4.94 -20.53 -19.35
C HIS A 125 5.56 -20.04 -20.69
N GLU A 126 5.96 -18.77 -20.75
CA GLU A 126 6.57 -18.18 -21.95
C GLU A 126 7.89 -18.85 -22.33
N TRP A 127 8.71 -19.24 -21.34
CA TRP A 127 9.92 -20.03 -21.59
C TRP A 127 9.59 -21.37 -22.24
N ALA A 128 8.63 -22.07 -21.69
CA ALA A 128 8.26 -23.39 -22.16
C ALA A 128 7.62 -23.35 -23.56
N MET A 129 6.86 -22.30 -23.85
CA MET A 129 6.36 -22.04 -25.23
C MET A 129 7.48 -21.58 -26.19
N GLY A 130 8.70 -21.32 -25.66
CA GLY A 130 9.83 -20.82 -26.44
C GLY A 130 9.66 -19.37 -26.91
N ILE A 131 8.84 -18.60 -26.23
CA ILE A 131 8.57 -17.18 -26.53
C ILE A 131 9.72 -16.32 -26.01
N THR A 132 10.08 -16.51 -24.71
CA THR A 132 11.11 -15.74 -24.02
C THR A 132 12.16 -16.64 -23.38
N MET A 133 13.20 -16.05 -22.79
CA MET A 133 14.27 -16.72 -22.04
C MET A 133 14.90 -17.95 -22.76
N ARG A 134 15.00 -17.91 -24.07
CA ARG A 134 15.47 -19.01 -24.93
C ARG A 134 16.94 -19.41 -24.69
N ASN A 135 17.69 -18.58 -23.98
CA ASN A 135 19.05 -18.83 -23.55
C ASN A 135 19.16 -19.86 -22.41
N PHE A 136 18.07 -20.16 -21.72
CA PHE A 136 18.05 -21.16 -20.66
C PHE A 136 17.57 -22.51 -21.16
N THR A 137 18.36 -23.53 -20.86
CA THR A 137 18.01 -24.93 -21.18
C THR A 137 17.05 -25.50 -20.16
N CYS A 138 17.15 -25.07 -18.89
CA CYS A 138 16.32 -25.54 -17.81
C CYS A 138 16.03 -24.40 -16.83
N ILE A 139 14.78 -24.35 -16.35
CA ILE A 139 14.34 -23.51 -15.25
C ILE A 139 13.93 -24.41 -14.10
N PHE A 140 14.52 -24.17 -12.92
CA PHE A 140 14.20 -24.83 -11.69
C PHE A 140 13.41 -23.89 -10.79
N ASP A 141 12.11 -24.12 -10.65
CA ASP A 141 11.25 -23.38 -9.77
C ASP A 141 11.18 -24.01 -8.39
N PHE A 142 11.36 -23.22 -7.34
CA PHE A 142 11.16 -23.61 -5.95
C PHE A 142 10.41 -22.52 -5.22
N THR A 143 9.41 -22.91 -4.45
CA THR A 143 8.78 -21.99 -3.50
C THR A 143 9.46 -22.13 -2.13
N PHE A 144 9.60 -21.01 -1.41
CA PHE A 144 10.17 -21.07 -0.05
C PHE A 144 9.27 -21.87 0.90
N ARG A 145 7.99 -21.98 0.62
CA ARG A 145 7.07 -22.89 1.32
C ARG A 145 7.53 -24.33 1.20
N GLU A 146 7.83 -24.79 -0.02
CA GLU A 146 8.38 -26.14 -0.24
C GLU A 146 9.74 -26.32 0.46
N LEU A 147 10.61 -25.32 0.43
CA LEU A 147 11.92 -25.38 1.07
C LEU A 147 11.84 -25.44 2.59
N ASN A 148 10.81 -24.86 3.20
CA ASN A 148 10.55 -24.95 4.65
C ASN A 148 10.31 -26.38 5.15
N LEU A 149 9.99 -27.30 4.26
CA LEU A 149 9.66 -28.71 4.53
C LEU A 149 10.89 -29.58 4.68
N LEU A 150 12.02 -29.04 4.24
CA LEU A 150 13.26 -29.77 4.27
C LEU A 150 13.87 -29.67 5.68
N GLU A 151 14.05 -30.81 6.32
CA GLU A 151 14.75 -30.94 7.61
C GLU A 151 16.10 -31.63 7.37
N GLY A 152 17.14 -31.18 8.09
CA GLY A 152 18.47 -31.71 8.00
C GLY A 152 19.28 -31.13 6.84
N ASN A 153 20.33 -31.86 6.43
CA ASN A 153 21.24 -31.43 5.38
C ASN A 153 20.82 -31.99 4.02
N HIS A 154 20.97 -31.20 2.99
CA HIS A 154 20.64 -31.55 1.61
C HIS A 154 21.73 -31.05 0.66
N SER A 155 21.98 -31.79 -0.42
CA SER A 155 22.77 -31.28 -1.53
C SER A 155 21.86 -30.65 -2.61
N LEU A 156 22.43 -29.78 -3.44
CA LEU A 156 21.66 -29.19 -4.54
C LEU A 156 21.18 -30.28 -5.53
N VAL A 157 22.00 -31.30 -5.77
CA VAL A 157 21.62 -32.45 -6.60
C VAL A 157 20.41 -33.15 -6.03
N ASN A 158 20.41 -33.41 -4.72
CA ASN A 158 19.30 -34.08 -4.03
C ASN A 158 18.02 -33.20 -4.10
N LEU A 159 18.15 -31.92 -3.86
CA LEU A 159 17.03 -30.96 -3.95
C LEU A 159 16.36 -30.97 -5.34
N ILE A 160 17.16 -30.90 -6.40
CA ILE A 160 16.64 -30.92 -7.77
C ILE A 160 16.06 -32.28 -8.12
N SER A 161 16.74 -33.39 -7.80
CA SER A 161 16.29 -34.76 -8.13
C SER A 161 14.96 -35.10 -7.45
N ARG A 162 14.69 -34.57 -6.25
CA ARG A 162 13.43 -34.78 -5.54
C ARG A 162 12.23 -34.19 -6.26
N LYS A 163 12.36 -32.96 -6.75
CA LYS A 163 11.26 -32.27 -7.47
C LYS A 163 11.19 -32.67 -8.93
N PHE A 164 12.33 -32.82 -9.57
CA PHE A 164 12.45 -33.06 -11.02
C PHE A 164 13.05 -34.45 -11.30
N LYS A 165 12.41 -35.51 -10.80
CA LYS A 165 12.88 -36.92 -10.95
C LYS A 165 13.23 -37.31 -12.38
N TYR A 166 12.52 -36.77 -13.36
CA TYR A 166 12.78 -37.03 -14.79
C TYR A 166 14.13 -36.50 -15.29
N LEU A 167 14.79 -35.58 -14.53
CA LEU A 167 16.10 -35.04 -14.86
C LEU A 167 17.28 -35.84 -14.26
N GLU A 168 17.03 -36.75 -13.33
CA GLU A 168 18.04 -37.41 -12.51
C GLU A 168 19.21 -37.95 -13.33
N ARG A 169 18.94 -38.57 -14.50
CA ARG A 169 19.99 -39.18 -15.37
C ARG A 169 20.86 -38.13 -16.08
N ILE A 170 20.35 -36.96 -16.37
CA ILE A 170 21.07 -35.92 -17.14
C ILE A 170 21.52 -34.78 -16.25
N LEU A 171 21.09 -34.75 -15.00
CA LEU A 171 21.38 -33.69 -14.05
C LEU A 171 22.86 -33.41 -13.86
N PRO A 172 23.78 -34.44 -13.77
CA PRO A 172 25.20 -34.19 -13.68
C PRO A 172 25.78 -33.42 -14.89
N ASP A 173 25.24 -33.66 -16.07
CA ASP A 173 25.70 -32.97 -17.30
C ASP A 173 25.09 -31.57 -17.43
N LEU A 174 23.86 -31.36 -16.95
CA LEU A 174 23.25 -30.04 -16.86
C LEU A 174 24.03 -29.13 -15.90
N LEU A 175 24.38 -29.62 -14.72
CA LEU A 175 25.08 -28.85 -13.69
C LEU A 175 26.51 -28.45 -14.10
N LYS A 176 27.14 -29.17 -15.05
CA LYS A 176 28.42 -28.76 -15.65
C LYS A 176 28.32 -27.52 -16.54
N LYS A 177 27.12 -27.10 -16.91
CA LYS A 177 26.85 -25.94 -17.77
C LYS A 177 25.91 -24.91 -17.13
N PRO A 178 26.30 -24.35 -15.99
CA PRO A 178 25.42 -23.53 -15.14
C PRO A 178 24.91 -22.26 -15.84
N LYS A 179 25.62 -21.70 -16.81
CA LYS A 179 25.20 -20.50 -17.57
C LYS A 179 23.86 -20.66 -18.31
N TYR A 180 23.39 -21.89 -18.52
CA TYR A 180 22.13 -22.19 -19.17
C TYR A 180 21.04 -22.60 -18.18
N LEU A 181 21.26 -22.43 -16.89
CA LEU A 181 20.33 -22.77 -15.83
C LEU A 181 19.79 -21.50 -15.18
N LEU A 182 18.49 -21.52 -14.92
CA LEU A 182 17.79 -20.48 -14.16
C LEU A 182 17.11 -21.11 -12.95
N PHE A 183 17.31 -20.52 -11.78
CA PHE A 183 16.60 -20.87 -10.55
C PHE A 183 15.61 -19.76 -10.24
N LEU A 184 14.33 -20.13 -10.10
CA LEU A 184 13.26 -19.26 -9.63
C LEU A 184 12.94 -19.63 -8.19
N LEU A 185 13.17 -18.72 -7.25
CA LEU A 185 12.94 -18.90 -5.83
C LEU A 185 11.80 -17.95 -5.40
N ASP A 186 10.58 -18.49 -5.24
CA ASP A 186 9.40 -17.64 -4.99
C ASP A 186 9.03 -17.58 -3.51
N GLY A 187 8.86 -16.36 -2.98
CA GLY A 187 8.30 -16.07 -1.67
C GLY A 187 9.28 -16.17 -0.50
N LEU A 188 10.45 -15.53 -0.56
CA LEU A 188 11.46 -15.53 0.52
C LEU A 188 10.89 -15.07 1.87
N ASP A 189 9.93 -14.16 1.89
CA ASP A 189 9.27 -13.69 3.10
C ASP A 189 8.51 -14.79 3.86
N GLU A 190 8.25 -15.93 3.20
CA GLU A 190 7.62 -17.09 3.80
C GLU A 190 8.63 -18.10 4.35
N PHE A 191 9.95 -17.84 4.21
CA PHE A 191 11.00 -18.75 4.63
C PHE A 191 11.19 -18.70 6.15
N LYS A 192 11.13 -19.85 6.81
CA LYS A 192 11.25 -19.95 8.28
C LYS A 192 12.66 -19.75 8.82
N TYR A 193 13.69 -19.90 7.97
CA TYR A 193 15.09 -19.77 8.38
C TYR A 193 15.66 -18.41 8.02
N GLN A 194 16.53 -17.89 8.87
CA GLN A 194 17.28 -16.68 8.56
C GLN A 194 18.40 -16.97 7.56
N LEU A 195 18.55 -16.11 6.57
CA LEU A 195 19.62 -16.17 5.59
C LEU A 195 20.82 -15.36 6.08
N HIS A 196 21.92 -16.02 6.39
CA HIS A 196 23.16 -15.37 6.81
C HIS A 196 24.09 -15.21 5.63
N PHE A 197 24.23 -13.98 5.14
CA PHE A 197 25.11 -13.67 3.98
C PHE A 197 26.55 -13.40 4.38
N GLU A 198 26.88 -13.31 5.66
CA GLU A 198 28.23 -13.03 6.18
C GLU A 198 28.80 -14.21 6.94
N GLY A 199 30.13 -14.38 6.91
CA GLY A 199 30.85 -15.32 7.77
C GLY A 199 30.73 -16.82 7.45
N GLN A 200 30.07 -17.24 6.37
CA GLN A 200 29.95 -18.67 6.03
C GLN A 200 31.09 -19.13 5.09
N GLU A 201 31.52 -20.39 5.27
CA GLU A 201 32.40 -21.06 4.33
C GLU A 201 31.79 -21.10 2.92
N LYS A 202 32.65 -21.03 1.90
CA LYS A 202 32.20 -21.04 0.50
C LYS A 202 31.77 -22.45 0.11
N LEU A 203 30.48 -22.73 0.09
CA LEU A 203 29.95 -23.93 -0.54
C LEU A 203 30.14 -23.83 -2.06
N VAL A 204 30.88 -24.76 -2.66
CA VAL A 204 31.26 -24.79 -4.09
C VAL A 204 30.75 -26.05 -4.77
N ASP A 205 30.62 -27.15 -4.05
CA ASP A 205 30.25 -28.45 -4.61
C ASP A 205 28.73 -28.70 -4.46
N VAL A 206 28.09 -29.03 -5.58
CA VAL A 206 26.67 -29.31 -5.70
C VAL A 206 26.23 -30.62 -5.02
N THR A 207 27.19 -31.48 -4.67
CA THR A 207 26.94 -32.78 -3.98
C THR A 207 27.08 -32.69 -2.46
N THR A 208 27.67 -31.60 -1.94
CA THR A 208 27.85 -31.40 -0.50
C THR A 208 26.52 -31.17 0.18
N GLU A 209 26.26 -31.89 1.25
CA GLU A 209 25.05 -31.80 2.03
C GLU A 209 25.19 -30.76 3.15
N VAL A 210 24.35 -29.71 3.09
CA VAL A 210 24.30 -28.62 4.05
C VAL A 210 22.83 -28.25 4.35
N PRO A 211 22.55 -27.49 5.41
CA PRO A 211 21.21 -26.94 5.64
C PRO A 211 20.68 -26.15 4.45
N VAL A 212 19.36 -26.24 4.18
CA VAL A 212 18.74 -25.64 2.99
C VAL A 212 18.98 -24.12 2.86
N GLN A 213 19.06 -23.41 3.98
CA GLN A 213 19.36 -21.97 4.00
C GLN A 213 20.76 -21.67 3.45
N GLU A 214 21.75 -22.55 3.67
CA GLU A 214 23.09 -22.40 3.12
C GLU A 214 23.14 -22.67 1.61
N LEU A 215 22.34 -23.63 1.12
CA LEU A 215 22.17 -23.86 -0.32
C LEU A 215 21.62 -22.59 -1.00
N VAL A 216 20.57 -22.01 -0.45
CA VAL A 216 19.95 -20.80 -0.99
C VAL A 216 20.93 -19.63 -0.98
N VAL A 217 21.63 -19.41 0.14
CA VAL A 217 22.62 -18.32 0.25
C VAL A 217 23.76 -18.53 -0.74
N SER A 218 24.31 -19.75 -0.84
CA SER A 218 25.45 -20.06 -1.71
C SER A 218 25.08 -19.96 -3.19
N LEU A 219 23.88 -20.39 -3.57
CA LEU A 219 23.34 -20.24 -4.91
C LEU A 219 23.15 -18.75 -5.27
N PHE A 220 22.58 -17.97 -4.36
CA PHE A 220 22.34 -16.56 -4.60
C PHE A 220 23.62 -15.71 -4.56
N LYS A 221 24.57 -16.00 -3.65
CA LYS A 221 25.92 -15.39 -3.69
C LYS A 221 26.68 -15.76 -4.98
N GLY A 222 26.38 -16.92 -5.57
CA GLY A 222 27.10 -17.50 -6.71
C GLY A 222 28.43 -18.11 -6.32
N THR A 223 28.58 -18.57 -5.11
CA THR A 223 29.65 -19.49 -4.70
C THR A 223 29.33 -20.89 -5.19
N LEU A 224 28.05 -21.26 -5.17
CA LEU A 224 27.54 -22.47 -5.81
C LEU A 224 26.99 -22.12 -7.20
N LEU A 225 27.47 -22.77 -8.25
CA LEU A 225 27.11 -22.54 -9.65
C LEU A 225 27.22 -21.04 -10.08
N PRO A 226 28.43 -20.45 -10.09
CA PRO A 226 28.61 -18.99 -10.26
C PRO A 226 28.03 -18.41 -11.54
N GLU A 227 27.93 -19.23 -12.60
CA GLU A 227 27.39 -18.81 -13.89
C GLU A 227 25.87 -19.00 -14.02
N ALA A 228 25.22 -19.67 -13.08
CA ALA A 228 23.76 -19.83 -13.08
C ALA A 228 23.06 -18.49 -12.83
N SER A 229 21.85 -18.37 -13.36
CA SER A 229 20.99 -17.22 -13.08
C SER A 229 20.00 -17.56 -11.97
N VAL A 230 19.67 -16.56 -11.15
CA VAL A 230 18.74 -16.72 -10.02
C VAL A 230 17.80 -15.53 -10.00
N ILE A 231 16.50 -15.80 -9.93
CA ILE A 231 15.48 -14.79 -9.61
C ILE A 231 14.85 -15.17 -8.28
N ILE A 232 14.79 -14.23 -7.36
CA ILE A 232 14.16 -14.43 -6.05
C ILE A 232 13.07 -13.40 -5.84
N THR A 233 11.88 -13.84 -5.42
CA THR A 233 10.79 -12.94 -5.08
C THR A 233 10.66 -12.81 -3.57
N THR A 234 10.28 -11.62 -3.09
CA THR A 234 10.14 -11.35 -1.66
C THR A 234 9.16 -10.21 -1.40
N ARG A 235 8.74 -10.07 -0.15
CA ARG A 235 8.10 -8.83 0.32
C ARG A 235 9.17 -7.79 0.69
N PRO A 236 8.80 -6.49 0.80
CA PRO A 236 9.73 -5.43 1.20
C PRO A 236 10.35 -5.65 2.59
N THR A 237 9.67 -6.40 3.46
CA THR A 237 10.09 -6.67 4.85
C THR A 237 11.22 -7.67 5.00
N SER A 238 11.48 -8.48 3.98
CA SER A 238 12.56 -9.48 4.00
C SER A 238 13.69 -9.00 3.11
N ASP A 239 14.87 -8.79 3.67
CA ASP A 239 15.95 -8.18 2.91
C ASP A 239 17.08 -9.15 2.55
N ILE A 240 17.45 -9.11 1.28
CA ILE A 240 18.72 -9.64 0.79
C ILE A 240 19.61 -8.43 0.51
N PRO A 241 20.85 -8.39 1.05
CA PRO A 241 21.71 -7.25 0.82
C PRO A 241 21.91 -6.96 -0.67
N THR A 242 21.68 -5.73 -1.07
CA THR A 242 21.70 -5.27 -2.48
C THR A 242 23.01 -5.58 -3.19
N ARG A 243 24.14 -5.62 -2.46
CA ARG A 243 25.48 -5.96 -2.99
C ARG A 243 25.56 -7.37 -3.63
N PHE A 244 24.63 -8.29 -3.30
CA PHE A 244 24.59 -9.61 -3.93
C PHE A 244 23.63 -9.68 -5.12
N CYS A 245 22.86 -8.61 -5.37
CA CYS A 245 21.92 -8.53 -6.47
C CYS A 245 22.55 -7.75 -7.65
N HIS A 246 22.43 -8.28 -8.85
CA HIS A 246 22.78 -7.54 -10.06
C HIS A 246 21.61 -6.65 -10.54
N ARG A 247 20.40 -7.01 -10.14
CA ARG A 247 19.18 -6.23 -10.35
C ARG A 247 18.27 -6.32 -9.13
N ASN A 248 17.81 -5.16 -8.70
CA ASN A 248 16.73 -5.05 -7.73
C ASN A 248 15.54 -4.46 -8.47
N SER A 249 14.42 -5.14 -8.42
CA SER A 249 13.19 -4.69 -9.08
C SER A 249 12.02 -4.75 -8.11
N ILE A 250 11.03 -3.91 -8.37
CA ILE A 250 9.80 -3.87 -7.59
C ILE A 250 8.59 -3.99 -8.50
N ILE A 251 7.61 -4.80 -8.09
CA ILE A 251 6.30 -4.86 -8.71
C ILE A 251 5.41 -3.84 -8.02
N LEU A 252 4.92 -2.86 -8.77
CA LEU A 252 4.02 -1.82 -8.28
C LEU A 252 2.54 -2.19 -8.43
N GLY A 253 2.19 -3.10 -9.33
CA GLY A 253 0.84 -3.58 -9.56
C GLY A 253 0.30 -3.21 -10.93
N PHE A 254 -0.99 -2.85 -11.01
CA PHE A 254 -1.64 -2.38 -12.22
C PHE A 254 -1.61 -0.86 -12.31
N GLU A 255 -1.50 -0.33 -13.52
CA GLU A 255 -1.86 1.03 -13.88
C GLU A 255 -3.34 1.07 -14.28
N GLU A 256 -3.89 2.24 -14.49
CA GLU A 256 -5.29 2.44 -14.89
C GLU A 256 -5.66 1.63 -16.15
N GLN A 257 -4.80 1.66 -17.16
CA GLN A 257 -4.99 0.90 -18.39
C GLN A 257 -5.03 -0.63 -18.15
N GLN A 258 -4.19 -1.13 -17.23
CA GLN A 258 -4.22 -2.56 -16.89
C GLN A 258 -5.45 -2.93 -16.07
N VAL A 259 -6.01 -2.03 -15.27
CA VAL A 259 -7.28 -2.26 -14.59
C VAL A 259 -8.40 -2.42 -15.61
N GLU A 260 -8.48 -1.53 -16.62
CA GLU A 260 -9.45 -1.64 -17.72
C GLU A 260 -9.27 -2.95 -18.52
N GLU A 261 -8.00 -3.26 -18.89
CA GLU A 261 -7.65 -4.50 -19.59
C GLU A 261 -8.06 -5.74 -18.78
N TYR A 262 -7.83 -5.72 -17.47
CA TYR A 262 -8.20 -6.80 -16.57
C TYR A 262 -9.71 -7.00 -16.51
N CYS A 263 -10.50 -5.94 -16.39
CA CYS A 263 -11.96 -5.98 -16.44
C CYS A 263 -12.45 -6.58 -17.77
N LEU A 264 -11.84 -6.19 -18.90
CA LEU A 264 -12.19 -6.72 -20.22
C LEU A 264 -11.91 -8.22 -20.32
N LYS A 265 -10.77 -8.68 -19.79
CA LYS A 265 -10.42 -10.10 -19.77
C LYS A 265 -11.29 -10.91 -18.81
N PHE A 266 -11.70 -10.31 -17.70
CA PHE A 266 -12.52 -10.97 -16.67
C PHE A 266 -13.93 -11.25 -17.20
N TYR A 267 -14.62 -10.23 -17.74
CA TYR A 267 -16.02 -10.34 -18.13
C TYR A 267 -16.24 -10.90 -19.55
N LYS A 268 -15.23 -10.89 -20.42
CA LYS A 268 -15.32 -11.32 -21.84
C LYS A 268 -16.36 -10.54 -22.68
N ASP A 269 -17.36 -9.91 -22.05
CA ASP A 269 -18.34 -9.03 -22.68
C ASP A 269 -17.89 -7.57 -22.51
N SER A 270 -17.63 -6.91 -23.63
CA SER A 270 -17.11 -5.54 -23.64
C SER A 270 -18.08 -4.51 -23.04
N LYS A 271 -19.40 -4.73 -23.14
CA LYS A 271 -20.41 -3.81 -22.56
C LYS A 271 -20.46 -3.94 -21.05
N VAL A 272 -20.44 -5.17 -20.54
CA VAL A 272 -20.39 -5.43 -19.09
C VAL A 272 -19.09 -4.92 -18.51
N SER A 273 -17.96 -5.26 -19.14
CA SER A 273 -16.64 -4.80 -18.73
C SER A 273 -16.56 -3.27 -18.59
N ARG A 274 -17.05 -2.56 -19.61
CA ARG A 274 -17.03 -1.09 -19.61
C ARG A 274 -17.87 -0.49 -18.49
N ARG A 275 -19.09 -0.98 -18.28
CA ARG A 275 -19.97 -0.54 -17.18
C ARG A 275 -19.35 -0.79 -15.80
N VAL A 276 -18.68 -1.95 -15.63
CA VAL A 276 -18.00 -2.28 -14.37
C VAL A 276 -16.80 -1.36 -14.17
N TYR A 277 -16.01 -1.15 -15.21
CA TYR A 277 -14.85 -0.25 -15.12
C TYR A 277 -15.28 1.20 -14.80
N GLU A 278 -16.32 1.73 -15.47
CA GLU A 278 -16.90 3.04 -15.19
C GLU A 278 -17.35 3.12 -13.72
N TYR A 279 -18.07 2.12 -13.22
CA TYR A 279 -18.49 2.07 -11.82
C TYR A 279 -17.30 2.08 -10.84
N ILE A 280 -16.27 1.30 -11.13
CA ILE A 280 -15.05 1.25 -10.31
C ILE A 280 -14.33 2.60 -10.33
N SER A 281 -14.17 3.21 -11.51
CA SER A 281 -13.43 4.46 -11.69
C SER A 281 -14.13 5.67 -11.04
N GLU A 282 -15.45 5.65 -10.95
CA GLU A 282 -16.24 6.67 -10.26
C GLU A 282 -16.21 6.51 -8.73
N ASN A 283 -15.80 5.34 -8.22
CA ASN A 283 -15.70 5.07 -6.79
C ASN A 283 -14.24 5.02 -6.33
N ASP A 284 -13.74 6.09 -5.72
CA ASP A 284 -12.35 6.22 -5.29
C ASP A 284 -11.89 5.11 -4.33
N SER A 285 -12.77 4.67 -3.44
CA SER A 285 -12.46 3.61 -2.48
C SER A 285 -12.19 2.28 -3.19
N LEU A 286 -12.97 1.96 -4.23
CA LEU A 286 -12.78 0.75 -5.02
C LEU A 286 -11.62 0.91 -6.00
N PHE A 287 -11.57 2.04 -6.72
CA PHE A 287 -10.53 2.30 -7.70
C PHE A 287 -9.14 2.26 -7.08
N GLY A 288 -8.98 2.85 -5.89
CA GLY A 288 -7.72 2.80 -5.15
C GLY A 288 -7.22 1.40 -4.81
N LEU A 289 -8.09 0.40 -4.74
CA LEU A 289 -7.73 -0.99 -4.48
C LEU A 289 -7.31 -1.75 -5.74
N THR A 290 -7.87 -1.41 -6.90
CA THR A 290 -7.69 -2.18 -8.15
C THR A 290 -6.25 -2.20 -8.67
N PHE A 291 -5.38 -1.34 -8.17
CA PHE A 291 -3.95 -1.39 -8.47
C PHE A 291 -3.26 -2.67 -7.96
N ILE A 292 -3.89 -3.39 -7.02
CA ILE A 292 -3.44 -4.72 -6.62
C ILE A 292 -4.31 -5.76 -7.35
N PRO A 293 -3.71 -6.63 -8.18
CA PRO A 293 -4.43 -7.63 -8.97
C PRO A 293 -5.41 -8.49 -8.18
N LEU A 294 -5.04 -8.87 -6.96
CA LEU A 294 -5.93 -9.65 -6.09
C LEU A 294 -7.20 -8.88 -5.73
N TYR A 295 -7.08 -7.60 -5.38
CA TYR A 295 -8.26 -6.80 -5.06
C TYR A 295 -9.10 -6.52 -6.30
N CYS A 296 -8.46 -6.33 -7.46
CA CYS A 296 -9.15 -6.23 -8.73
C CYS A 296 -10.00 -7.50 -9.00
N TYR A 297 -9.44 -8.69 -8.75
CA TYR A 297 -10.16 -9.96 -8.84
C TYR A 297 -11.36 -10.02 -7.87
N ILE A 298 -11.16 -9.67 -6.59
CA ILE A 298 -12.22 -9.68 -5.57
C ILE A 298 -13.35 -8.72 -5.95
N ILE A 299 -13.00 -7.51 -6.39
CA ILE A 299 -13.97 -6.49 -6.82
C ILE A 299 -14.75 -6.94 -8.04
N CYS A 300 -14.07 -7.42 -9.09
CA CYS A 300 -14.72 -7.92 -10.29
C CYS A 300 -15.65 -9.10 -9.99
N THR A 301 -15.24 -10.00 -9.09
CA THR A 301 -16.08 -11.12 -8.65
C THR A 301 -17.31 -10.64 -7.88
N ALA A 302 -17.12 -9.70 -6.94
CA ALA A 302 -18.22 -9.12 -6.18
C ALA A 302 -19.24 -8.38 -7.06
N LEU A 303 -18.77 -7.67 -8.10
CA LEU A 303 -19.61 -6.92 -9.02
C LEU A 303 -20.26 -7.78 -10.12
N ASN A 304 -19.78 -9.01 -10.31
CA ASN A 304 -20.25 -9.87 -11.40
C ASN A 304 -21.78 -10.03 -11.40
N GLU A 305 -22.39 -10.33 -10.27
CA GLU A 305 -23.82 -10.54 -10.17
C GLU A 305 -24.67 -9.28 -10.42
N PHE A 306 -24.13 -8.09 -10.13
CA PHE A 306 -24.83 -6.82 -10.32
C PHE A 306 -24.89 -6.38 -11.79
N PHE A 307 -23.90 -6.74 -12.58
CA PHE A 307 -23.74 -6.25 -13.95
C PHE A 307 -24.01 -7.30 -15.04
N THR A 308 -23.98 -8.60 -14.71
CA THR A 308 -24.19 -9.69 -15.69
C THR A 308 -25.60 -10.29 -15.68
N SER A 309 -26.33 -10.23 -14.56
CA SER A 309 -27.65 -10.85 -14.45
C SER A 309 -28.71 -10.08 -15.24
N SER A 310 -29.37 -10.76 -16.19
CA SER A 310 -30.43 -10.19 -17.06
C SER A 310 -31.84 -10.39 -16.54
N SER A 311 -32.05 -11.17 -15.47
CA SER A 311 -33.39 -11.46 -14.94
C SER A 311 -33.32 -11.75 -13.44
N GLU A 312 -34.18 -11.05 -12.69
CA GLU A 312 -34.34 -11.11 -11.23
C GLU A 312 -33.05 -10.70 -10.48
N LYS A 313 -33.04 -9.46 -9.97
CA LYS A 313 -31.95 -8.97 -9.11
C LYS A 313 -31.82 -9.90 -7.90
N PRO A 314 -30.75 -10.68 -7.77
CA PRO A 314 -30.55 -11.57 -6.64
C PRO A 314 -30.33 -10.81 -5.35
N PHE A 315 -30.09 -9.49 -5.45
CA PHE A 315 -29.98 -8.54 -4.37
C PHE A 315 -30.98 -7.39 -4.55
N GLU A 316 -31.75 -7.09 -3.55
CA GLU A 316 -32.46 -5.81 -3.41
C GLU A 316 -31.48 -4.65 -3.15
N LEU A 317 -30.17 -4.84 -3.39
CA LEU A 317 -29.06 -4.02 -2.95
C LEU A 317 -28.44 -3.24 -4.11
N SER A 318 -27.99 -2.03 -3.81
CA SER A 318 -27.08 -1.29 -4.69
C SER A 318 -25.68 -1.96 -4.74
N PRO A 319 -24.92 -1.78 -5.82
CA PRO A 319 -23.55 -2.28 -5.89
C PRO A 319 -22.67 -1.74 -4.72
N PRO A 320 -21.71 -2.55 -4.24
CA PRO A 320 -20.93 -2.24 -3.04
C PRO A 320 -20.05 -0.98 -3.22
N LYS A 321 -20.04 -0.10 -2.22
CA LYS A 321 -19.28 1.16 -2.23
C LYS A 321 -18.07 1.15 -1.31
N THR A 322 -18.08 0.31 -0.26
CA THR A 322 -17.00 0.20 0.71
C THR A 322 -16.23 -1.10 0.57
N VAL A 323 -15.06 -1.16 1.20
CA VAL A 323 -14.23 -2.37 1.18
C VAL A 323 -14.96 -3.52 1.89
N GLY A 324 -15.60 -3.25 3.01
CA GLY A 324 -16.39 -4.24 3.75
C GLY A 324 -17.53 -4.82 2.92
N GLU A 325 -18.28 -3.98 2.20
CA GLU A 325 -19.35 -4.43 1.31
C GLU A 325 -18.83 -5.28 0.14
N VAL A 326 -17.69 -4.92 -0.45
CA VAL A 326 -17.07 -5.71 -1.52
C VAL A 326 -16.73 -7.12 -1.04
N TYR A 327 -16.09 -7.24 0.13
CA TYR A 327 -15.73 -8.54 0.69
C TYR A 327 -16.96 -9.36 1.09
N TYR A 328 -18.00 -8.70 1.57
CA TYR A 328 -19.28 -9.35 1.84
C TYR A 328 -19.92 -9.92 0.56
N CYS A 329 -19.99 -9.12 -0.51
CA CYS A 329 -20.51 -9.56 -1.81
C CYS A 329 -19.65 -10.68 -2.42
N TYR A 330 -18.32 -10.57 -2.30
CA TYR A 330 -17.38 -11.62 -2.71
C TYR A 330 -17.66 -12.93 -1.97
N LEU A 331 -17.75 -12.89 -0.64
CA LEU A 331 -18.05 -14.04 0.18
C LEU A 331 -19.40 -14.70 -0.24
N TYR A 332 -20.42 -13.88 -0.41
CA TYR A 332 -21.74 -14.36 -0.84
C TYR A 332 -21.68 -15.04 -2.21
N THR A 333 -21.02 -14.43 -3.19
CA THR A 333 -20.87 -14.97 -4.55
C THR A 333 -20.15 -16.33 -4.53
N VAL A 334 -19.03 -16.41 -3.78
CA VAL A 334 -18.28 -17.67 -3.63
C VAL A 334 -19.13 -18.76 -2.99
N LEU A 335 -19.85 -18.44 -1.91
CA LEU A 335 -20.72 -19.39 -1.22
C LEU A 335 -21.88 -19.89 -2.08
N ARG A 336 -22.49 -18.99 -2.85
CA ARG A 336 -23.59 -19.34 -3.77
C ARG A 336 -23.15 -20.35 -4.83
N HIS A 337 -21.99 -20.17 -5.43
CA HIS A 337 -21.47 -21.13 -6.42
C HIS A 337 -21.19 -22.51 -5.84
N HIS A 338 -20.84 -22.60 -4.56
CA HIS A 338 -20.58 -23.87 -3.89
C HIS A 338 -21.85 -24.55 -3.35
N THR A 339 -22.98 -23.83 -3.24
CA THR A 339 -24.23 -24.34 -2.65
C THR A 339 -25.34 -24.66 -3.67
N VAL A 340 -25.12 -24.48 -4.97
CA VAL A 340 -26.13 -24.64 -6.05
C VAL A 340 -26.76 -26.03 -6.11
N ASN A 341 -26.23 -27.05 -5.43
CA ASN A 341 -26.80 -28.41 -5.35
C ASN A 341 -27.81 -28.62 -4.20
N THR A 342 -28.13 -27.58 -3.42
CA THR A 342 -29.12 -27.65 -2.34
C THR A 342 -30.36 -26.84 -2.68
N SER A 343 -31.53 -27.48 -2.61
CA SER A 343 -32.88 -26.96 -2.95
C SER A 343 -33.15 -25.49 -2.50
N ILE A 344 -33.74 -24.79 -3.39
CA ILE A 344 -34.01 -23.37 -3.64
C ILE A 344 -34.65 -22.51 -2.51
N SER A 345 -34.83 -22.95 -1.27
CA SER A 345 -35.63 -22.21 -0.28
C SER A 345 -34.90 -21.72 0.98
N LYS A 346 -33.59 -21.97 1.13
CA LYS A 346 -32.84 -21.49 2.30
C LYS A 346 -31.82 -20.44 1.89
N SER A 347 -31.63 -19.42 2.75
CA SER A 347 -30.57 -18.43 2.50
C SER A 347 -29.20 -19.12 2.36
N VAL A 348 -28.34 -18.61 1.51
CA VAL A 348 -27.00 -19.16 1.25
C VAL A 348 -26.22 -19.37 2.54
N PHE A 349 -26.29 -18.40 3.46
CA PHE A 349 -25.63 -18.49 4.76
C PHE A 349 -26.18 -19.56 5.68
N SER A 350 -27.48 -19.86 5.63
CA SER A 350 -28.08 -20.90 6.49
C SER A 350 -27.56 -22.29 6.18
N SER A 351 -27.20 -22.56 4.91
CA SER A 351 -26.75 -23.89 4.48
C SER A 351 -25.31 -24.21 4.93
N VAL A 352 -24.48 -23.20 5.18
CA VAL A 352 -23.05 -23.32 5.53
C VAL A 352 -22.69 -22.64 6.85
N LYS A 353 -23.69 -22.31 7.67
CA LYS A 353 -23.54 -21.53 8.89
C LYS A 353 -22.49 -22.12 9.85
N ASN A 354 -22.57 -23.40 10.13
CA ASN A 354 -21.69 -24.05 11.10
C ASN A 354 -20.23 -24.01 10.62
N GLU A 355 -20.01 -24.38 9.37
CA GLU A 355 -18.67 -24.41 8.75
C GLU A 355 -18.10 -22.99 8.64
N LEU A 356 -18.93 -22.01 8.28
CA LEU A 356 -18.53 -20.61 8.20
C LEU A 356 -18.14 -20.05 9.56
N MET A 357 -18.88 -20.41 10.62
CA MET A 357 -18.55 -20.02 11.99
C MET A 357 -17.31 -20.71 12.54
N GLN A 358 -17.07 -21.97 12.18
CA GLN A 358 -15.82 -22.68 12.51
C GLN A 358 -14.64 -22.01 11.81
N LEU A 359 -14.76 -21.68 10.53
CA LEU A 359 -13.74 -20.99 9.73
C LEU A 359 -13.45 -19.59 10.27
N GLY A 360 -14.48 -18.83 10.61
CA GLY A 360 -14.35 -17.52 11.24
C GLY A 360 -13.68 -17.58 12.63
N ARG A 361 -14.00 -18.60 13.44
CA ARG A 361 -13.34 -18.83 14.73
C ARG A 361 -11.86 -19.16 14.56
N LEU A 362 -11.50 -20.00 13.60
CA LEU A 362 -10.12 -20.32 13.24
C LEU A 362 -9.40 -19.03 12.79
N ALA A 363 -10.03 -18.25 11.90
CA ALA A 363 -9.50 -16.99 11.41
C ALA A 363 -9.20 -16.00 12.53
N TYR A 364 -10.16 -15.79 13.43
CA TYR A 364 -10.03 -14.87 14.56
C TYR A 364 -8.94 -15.27 15.54
N HIS A 365 -8.92 -16.55 15.94
CA HIS A 365 -7.89 -17.07 16.85
C HIS A 365 -6.49 -16.91 16.27
N ASN A 366 -6.32 -17.26 14.99
CA ASN A 366 -5.02 -17.18 14.34
C ASN A 366 -4.61 -15.73 14.04
N LEU A 367 -5.55 -14.82 13.77
CA LEU A 367 -5.27 -13.39 13.64
C LEU A 367 -4.69 -12.83 14.95
N LEU A 368 -5.32 -13.09 16.07
CA LEU A 368 -4.87 -12.61 17.39
C LEU A 368 -3.57 -13.28 17.85
N SER A 369 -3.34 -14.54 17.52
CA SER A 369 -2.11 -15.27 17.86
C SER A 369 -0.97 -15.09 16.85
N ASN A 370 -1.20 -14.28 15.80
CA ASN A 370 -0.25 -14.06 14.69
C ASN A 370 0.21 -15.37 14.01
N LYS A 371 -0.68 -16.36 13.90
CA LYS A 371 -0.42 -17.66 13.29
C LYS A 371 -0.95 -17.68 11.86
N ILE A 372 -0.06 -17.89 10.87
CA ILE A 372 -0.40 -17.85 9.45
C ILE A 372 -0.62 -19.26 8.87
N LEU A 373 0.11 -20.25 9.40
CA LEU A 373 0.05 -21.66 8.96
C LEU A 373 -0.53 -22.53 10.05
N PHE A 374 -1.40 -23.45 9.70
CA PHE A 374 -2.03 -24.41 10.62
C PHE A 374 -2.02 -25.80 10.02
N ASP A 375 -1.86 -26.81 10.89
CA ASP A 375 -1.85 -28.21 10.54
C ASP A 375 -3.24 -28.85 10.65
N LYS A 376 -3.33 -30.14 10.35
CA LYS A 376 -4.58 -30.90 10.43
C LYS A 376 -5.14 -30.94 11.86
N ASN A 377 -4.29 -31.01 12.88
CA ASN A 377 -4.72 -31.02 14.29
C ASN A 377 -5.32 -29.67 14.66
N ASP A 378 -4.75 -28.57 14.15
CA ASP A 378 -5.36 -27.24 14.32
C ASP A 378 -6.78 -27.21 13.74
N LEU A 379 -6.99 -27.74 12.51
CA LEU A 379 -8.31 -27.79 11.90
C LEU A 379 -9.29 -28.66 12.72
N GLU A 380 -8.85 -29.83 13.18
CA GLU A 380 -9.66 -30.72 14.02
C GLU A 380 -10.05 -30.07 15.35
N ASN A 381 -9.17 -29.30 15.99
CA ASN A 381 -9.45 -28.54 17.21
C ASN A 381 -10.53 -27.47 17.02
N PHE A 382 -10.70 -26.99 15.80
CA PHE A 382 -11.76 -26.05 15.43
C PHE A 382 -13.00 -26.72 14.87
N GLY A 383 -13.03 -28.08 14.80
CA GLY A 383 -14.19 -28.90 14.45
C GLY A 383 -14.34 -29.20 12.97
N PHE A 384 -13.27 -29.08 12.17
CA PHE A 384 -13.30 -29.44 10.76
C PHE A 384 -13.11 -30.96 10.58
N ALA A 385 -14.07 -31.62 9.92
CA ALA A 385 -13.97 -33.01 9.49
C ALA A 385 -13.30 -33.12 8.10
N GLU A 386 -12.82 -34.33 7.73
CA GLU A 386 -12.00 -34.58 6.52
C GLU A 386 -12.60 -34.17 5.16
N LYS A 387 -13.88 -33.84 5.08
CA LYS A 387 -14.58 -33.42 3.83
C LYS A 387 -15.37 -32.14 4.02
N SER A 388 -14.77 -31.08 4.49
CA SER A 388 -15.47 -29.84 4.73
C SER A 388 -15.16 -28.77 3.69
N PHE A 389 -16.03 -27.82 3.62
CA PHE A 389 -16.06 -26.57 2.85
C PHE A 389 -14.76 -25.71 2.96
N HIS A 390 -13.85 -26.04 3.90
CA HIS A 390 -12.64 -25.23 4.15
C HIS A 390 -11.76 -25.04 2.90
N ASN A 391 -11.75 -26.00 1.95
CA ASN A 391 -10.92 -25.94 0.74
C ASN A 391 -11.24 -24.73 -0.18
N THR A 392 -12.37 -24.08 0.02
CA THR A 392 -12.75 -22.89 -0.76
C THR A 392 -11.99 -21.64 -0.32
N PHE A 393 -11.67 -21.55 0.98
CA PHE A 393 -11.03 -20.37 1.57
C PHE A 393 -9.63 -20.65 2.08
N LEU A 394 -9.22 -21.91 2.16
CA LEU A 394 -7.92 -22.34 2.58
C LEU A 394 -7.15 -22.96 1.43
N SER A 395 -5.92 -22.50 1.21
CA SER A 395 -4.98 -23.16 0.33
C SER A 395 -4.30 -24.31 1.08
N GLN A 396 -4.39 -25.51 0.49
CA GLN A 396 -3.67 -26.67 1.00
C GLN A 396 -2.21 -26.62 0.52
N ILE A 397 -1.30 -26.79 1.44
CA ILE A 397 0.14 -26.79 1.19
C ILE A 397 0.67 -28.13 1.69
N LEU A 398 1.20 -28.98 0.81
CA LEU A 398 1.83 -30.23 1.20
C LEU A 398 3.21 -29.96 1.78
N VAL A 399 3.34 -30.25 3.06
CA VAL A 399 4.56 -30.06 3.85
C VAL A 399 5.13 -31.44 4.23
N ARG A 400 6.40 -31.69 3.90
CA ARG A 400 7.09 -32.92 4.27
C ARG A 400 7.93 -32.72 5.52
N VAL A 401 7.51 -33.32 6.64
CA VAL A 401 8.26 -33.29 7.91
C VAL A 401 8.69 -34.73 8.25
N LYS A 402 9.99 -34.96 8.45
CA LYS A 402 10.57 -36.26 8.84
C LYS A 402 10.09 -37.45 8.01
N GLU A 403 10.25 -37.39 6.69
CA GLU A 403 9.81 -38.42 5.74
C GLU A 403 8.29 -38.62 5.60
N LYS A 404 7.48 -37.90 6.37
CA LYS A 404 6.02 -37.87 6.19
C LYS A 404 5.58 -36.59 5.50
N GLU A 405 4.69 -36.73 4.56
CA GLU A 405 3.99 -35.56 4.01
C GLU A 405 2.97 -35.07 5.05
N VAL A 406 3.12 -33.85 5.52
CA VAL A 406 2.19 -33.19 6.43
C VAL A 406 1.42 -32.16 5.64
N GLU A 407 0.12 -32.21 5.71
CA GLU A 407 -0.75 -31.22 5.12
C GLU A 407 -0.81 -30.00 6.04
N MET A 408 -0.40 -28.83 5.50
CA MET A 408 -0.56 -27.54 6.14
C MET A 408 -1.59 -26.72 5.38
N PHE A 409 -2.21 -25.79 6.06
CA PHE A 409 -3.25 -24.93 5.53
C PHE A 409 -2.93 -23.48 5.84
N ALA A 410 -3.32 -22.59 4.95
CA ALA A 410 -3.26 -21.14 5.16
C ALA A 410 -4.51 -20.52 4.54
N PHE A 411 -4.94 -19.36 5.06
CA PHE A 411 -5.93 -18.59 4.35
C PHE A 411 -5.36 -18.12 3.00
N PHE A 412 -6.20 -18.12 2.01
CA PHE A 412 -5.86 -17.70 0.66
C PHE A 412 -5.21 -16.30 0.62
N HIS A 413 -5.69 -15.41 1.50
CA HIS A 413 -5.09 -14.10 1.73
C HIS A 413 -5.42 -13.60 3.14
N MET A 414 -4.55 -12.71 3.71
CA MET A 414 -4.75 -12.17 5.06
C MET A 414 -6.07 -11.41 5.19
N THR A 415 -6.45 -10.61 4.20
CA THR A 415 -7.69 -9.83 4.25
C THR A 415 -8.95 -10.70 4.25
N ILE A 416 -8.90 -11.90 3.64
CA ILE A 416 -9.99 -12.88 3.75
C ILE A 416 -10.07 -13.45 5.17
N GLN A 417 -8.91 -13.73 5.78
CA GLN A 417 -8.84 -14.13 7.20
C GLN A 417 -9.43 -13.04 8.09
N GLU A 418 -9.04 -11.78 7.90
CA GLU A 418 -9.53 -10.64 8.68
C GLU A 418 -11.05 -10.45 8.51
N HIS A 419 -11.56 -10.57 7.29
CA HIS A 419 -13.00 -10.45 7.03
C HIS A 419 -13.81 -11.61 7.66
N LEU A 420 -13.33 -12.85 7.55
CA LEU A 420 -13.99 -14.00 8.19
C LEU A 420 -13.92 -13.93 9.73
N ALA A 421 -12.80 -13.44 10.28
CA ALA A 421 -12.67 -13.16 11.70
C ALA A 421 -13.67 -12.09 12.16
N ALA A 422 -13.81 -11.02 11.38
CA ALA A 422 -14.78 -9.95 11.66
C ALA A 422 -16.23 -10.48 11.61
N LEU A 423 -16.57 -11.30 10.62
CA LEU A 423 -17.89 -11.93 10.50
C LEU A 423 -18.20 -12.81 11.72
N TYR A 424 -17.24 -13.63 12.15
CA TYR A 424 -17.39 -14.45 13.36
C TYR A 424 -17.66 -13.58 14.59
N CYS A 425 -16.90 -12.49 14.76
CA CYS A 425 -17.08 -11.57 15.88
C CYS A 425 -18.45 -10.88 15.85
N VAL A 426 -18.90 -10.38 14.70
CA VAL A 426 -20.24 -9.76 14.57
C VAL A 426 -21.34 -10.74 14.99
N VAL A 427 -21.25 -12.00 14.58
CA VAL A 427 -22.26 -13.02 14.92
C VAL A 427 -22.18 -13.45 16.38
N LYS A 428 -21.01 -13.53 16.99
CA LYS A 428 -20.79 -14.11 18.32
C LYS A 428 -20.75 -13.08 19.47
N THR A 429 -20.49 -11.80 19.17
CA THR A 429 -20.44 -10.76 20.20
C THR A 429 -21.84 -10.41 20.69
N SER A 430 -22.04 -10.36 22.02
CA SER A 430 -23.26 -9.82 22.61
C SER A 430 -23.33 -8.29 22.47
N ASN A 431 -24.50 -7.68 22.58
CA ASN A 431 -24.62 -6.22 22.53
C ASN A 431 -23.86 -5.55 23.69
N GLU A 432 -23.76 -6.21 24.87
CA GLU A 432 -23.02 -5.70 26.02
C GLU A 432 -21.49 -5.74 25.79
N ASP A 433 -21.00 -6.81 25.15
CA ASP A 433 -19.59 -6.99 24.88
C ASP A 433 -19.08 -6.25 23.64
N PHE A 434 -19.99 -5.77 22.81
CA PHE A 434 -19.68 -5.16 21.52
C PHE A 434 -18.71 -3.96 21.65
N LEU A 435 -19.09 -2.95 22.46
CA LEU A 435 -18.28 -1.75 22.66
C LEU A 435 -16.98 -2.03 23.41
N LYS A 436 -17.02 -2.95 24.39
CA LYS A 436 -15.82 -3.41 25.12
C LYS A 436 -14.81 -4.11 24.19
N SER A 437 -15.33 -4.83 23.19
CA SER A 437 -14.50 -5.48 22.16
C SER A 437 -13.81 -4.45 21.27
N LEU A 438 -14.48 -3.33 20.91
CA LEU A 438 -13.87 -2.26 20.14
C LEU A 438 -12.71 -1.58 20.87
N ASP A 439 -12.84 -1.32 22.17
CA ASP A 439 -11.75 -0.77 22.98
C ASP A 439 -10.53 -1.70 22.97
N LEU A 440 -10.78 -3.01 23.07
CA LEU A 440 -9.72 -4.01 23.00
C LEU A 440 -9.04 -4.03 21.63
N TRP A 441 -9.80 -4.06 20.54
CA TRP A 441 -9.26 -4.20 19.18
C TRP A 441 -8.62 -2.91 18.63
N CYS A 442 -9.19 -1.74 18.96
CA CYS A 442 -8.68 -0.45 18.46
C CYS A 442 -7.54 0.11 19.30
N PHE A 443 -7.55 -0.14 20.61
CA PHE A 443 -6.64 0.51 21.56
C PHE A 443 -5.86 -0.45 22.45
N GLY A 444 -6.11 -1.76 22.36
CA GLY A 444 -5.51 -2.76 23.25
C GLY A 444 -5.91 -2.61 24.72
N THR A 445 -6.97 -1.83 25.00
CA THR A 445 -7.41 -1.55 26.36
C THR A 445 -8.34 -2.67 26.82
N PRO A 446 -7.92 -3.53 27.75
CA PRO A 446 -8.80 -4.58 28.26
C PRO A 446 -9.92 -3.96 29.11
N PRO A 447 -11.13 -4.54 29.08
CA PRO A 447 -12.21 -4.09 29.94
C PRO A 447 -11.78 -4.13 31.40
N ALA A 448 -12.13 -3.08 32.16
CA ALA A 448 -11.82 -2.96 33.59
C ALA A 448 -12.73 -3.84 34.48
N ASP A 449 -13.81 -4.36 33.94
CA ASP A 449 -14.83 -5.13 34.64
C ASP A 449 -14.33 -6.56 34.95
N PRO A 450 -14.38 -7.03 36.20
CA PRO A 450 -14.01 -8.41 36.57
C PRO A 450 -14.97 -9.47 36.00
N THR A 451 -16.18 -9.11 35.60
CA THR A 451 -17.16 -10.01 34.99
C THR A 451 -17.11 -9.99 33.48
N ILE A 452 -15.93 -10.37 32.94
CA ILE A 452 -15.73 -10.43 31.48
C ILE A 452 -16.34 -11.71 30.91
N SER A 453 -17.02 -11.59 29.75
CA SER A 453 -17.52 -12.79 29.05
C SER A 453 -16.35 -13.71 28.64
N ALA A 454 -16.65 -15.01 28.47
CA ALA A 454 -15.67 -15.99 28.03
C ALA A 454 -15.03 -15.57 26.67
N PHE A 455 -15.79 -14.91 25.80
CA PHE A 455 -15.32 -14.36 24.53
C PHE A 455 -14.24 -13.29 24.75
N LEU A 456 -14.51 -12.27 25.55
CA LEU A 456 -13.57 -11.19 25.84
C LEU A 456 -12.33 -11.67 26.61
N SER A 457 -12.48 -12.60 27.55
CA SER A 457 -11.37 -13.20 28.27
C SER A 457 -10.41 -13.95 27.31
N THR A 458 -10.96 -14.74 26.40
CA THR A 458 -10.17 -15.44 25.38
C THR A 458 -9.48 -14.44 24.46
N SER A 459 -10.17 -13.41 24.00
CA SER A 459 -9.63 -12.36 23.15
C SER A 459 -8.48 -11.61 23.81
N LYS A 460 -8.64 -11.22 25.08
CA LYS A 460 -7.59 -10.56 25.86
C LYS A 460 -6.32 -11.40 25.95
N ASN A 461 -6.44 -12.68 26.28
CA ASN A 461 -5.28 -13.57 26.41
C ASN A 461 -4.54 -13.78 25.09
N LEU A 462 -5.26 -13.83 23.96
CA LEU A 462 -4.68 -13.95 22.63
C LEU A 462 -4.00 -12.66 22.18
N MET A 463 -4.54 -11.51 22.55
CA MET A 463 -3.99 -10.21 22.16
C MET A 463 -2.64 -9.85 22.78
N GLU A 464 -2.19 -10.53 23.84
CA GLU A 464 -0.84 -10.34 24.39
C GLU A 464 0.27 -10.54 23.35
N LYS A 465 0.00 -11.29 22.27
CA LYS A 465 0.92 -11.59 21.18
C LYS A 465 0.63 -10.81 19.90
N CYS A 466 -0.49 -10.10 19.85
CA CYS A 466 -0.95 -9.39 18.66
C CYS A 466 -0.44 -7.94 18.63
N LYS A 467 -0.01 -7.47 17.46
CA LYS A 467 0.23 -6.04 17.24
C LYS A 467 -1.06 -5.37 16.81
N LEU A 468 -1.45 -4.28 17.46
CA LEU A 468 -2.68 -3.53 17.16
C LEU A 468 -2.76 -3.07 15.71
N GLU A 469 -1.62 -2.74 15.12
CA GLU A 469 -1.53 -2.35 13.70
C GLU A 469 -2.10 -3.43 12.76
N ASN A 470 -2.00 -4.71 13.13
CA ASN A 470 -2.52 -5.83 12.35
C ASN A 470 -4.06 -5.97 12.43
N LEU A 471 -4.73 -5.23 13.32
CA LEU A 471 -6.19 -5.31 13.50
C LEU A 471 -6.95 -4.18 12.78
N GLN A 472 -6.27 -3.25 12.13
CA GLN A 472 -6.94 -2.10 11.50
C GLN A 472 -7.92 -2.52 10.41
N MET A 473 -7.56 -3.43 9.51
CA MET A 473 -8.48 -3.93 8.48
C MET A 473 -9.60 -4.78 9.09
N PHE A 474 -9.28 -5.60 10.08
CA PHE A 474 -10.27 -6.37 10.82
C PHE A 474 -11.34 -5.46 11.44
N THR A 475 -10.97 -4.36 12.10
CA THR A 475 -11.94 -3.42 12.70
C THR A 475 -12.78 -2.70 11.66
N ARG A 476 -12.21 -2.36 10.51
CA ARG A 476 -12.96 -1.79 9.37
C ARG A 476 -13.97 -2.79 8.81
N PHE A 477 -13.56 -4.03 8.55
CA PHE A 477 -14.48 -5.10 8.13
C PHE A 477 -15.59 -5.34 9.16
N PHE A 478 -15.23 -5.29 10.44
CA PHE A 478 -16.21 -5.43 11.52
C PHE A 478 -17.29 -4.35 11.45
N MET A 479 -16.92 -3.08 11.23
CA MET A 479 -17.87 -1.97 11.08
C MET A 479 -18.76 -2.12 9.84
N GLY A 480 -18.20 -2.50 8.70
CA GLY A 480 -18.98 -2.75 7.49
C GLY A 480 -19.97 -3.93 7.65
N LEU A 481 -19.58 -4.97 8.39
CA LEU A 481 -20.45 -6.12 8.67
C LEU A 481 -21.54 -5.79 9.71
N VAL A 482 -21.31 -4.85 10.60
CA VAL A 482 -22.39 -4.32 11.50
C VAL A 482 -23.49 -3.71 10.64
N THR A 483 -23.14 -2.88 9.66
CA THR A 483 -24.12 -2.30 8.72
C THR A 483 -24.85 -3.38 7.91
N ALA A 484 -24.13 -4.39 7.44
CA ALA A 484 -24.75 -5.53 6.76
C ALA A 484 -25.73 -6.30 7.69
N GLY A 485 -25.40 -6.40 8.98
CA GLY A 485 -26.28 -6.99 10.00
C GLY A 485 -27.56 -6.20 10.24
N LEU A 486 -27.46 -4.87 10.35
CA LEU A 486 -28.59 -3.96 10.50
C LEU A 486 -29.52 -4.00 9.29
N ALA A 487 -28.97 -4.09 8.09
CA ALA A 487 -29.75 -4.23 6.85
C ALA A 487 -30.32 -5.65 6.63
N ALA A 488 -30.31 -6.51 7.67
CA ALA A 488 -30.76 -7.90 7.59
C ALA A 488 -30.07 -8.75 6.48
N LYS A 489 -28.94 -8.30 5.95
CA LYS A 489 -28.17 -9.00 4.91
C LYS A 489 -27.56 -10.31 5.43
N LEU A 490 -27.30 -10.40 6.75
CA LEU A 490 -26.77 -11.59 7.43
C LEU A 490 -27.86 -12.61 7.79
N ASN A 491 -29.01 -12.56 7.12
CA ASN A 491 -30.08 -13.53 7.29
C ASN A 491 -29.57 -14.96 7.11
N GLY A 492 -29.89 -15.82 8.08
CA GLY A 492 -29.41 -17.22 8.11
C GLY A 492 -28.18 -17.43 9.01
N LEU A 493 -27.58 -16.41 9.57
CA LEU A 493 -26.56 -16.51 10.63
C LEU A 493 -27.15 -16.32 12.05
N ASP A 494 -28.46 -16.20 12.18
CA ASP A 494 -29.22 -16.02 13.44
C ASP A 494 -28.76 -14.80 14.25
N LYS A 495 -28.30 -13.75 13.56
CA LYS A 495 -27.96 -12.47 14.17
C LYS A 495 -28.91 -11.40 13.65
N ALA A 496 -29.83 -10.97 14.48
CA ALA A 496 -30.52 -9.70 14.34
C ALA A 496 -29.70 -8.63 15.07
N MET A 497 -29.34 -7.56 14.40
CA MET A 497 -28.75 -6.38 15.03
C MET A 497 -29.87 -5.36 15.28
N ASP A 498 -29.91 -4.82 16.50
CA ASP A 498 -30.86 -3.81 16.88
C ASP A 498 -30.27 -2.42 16.57
N GLU A 499 -31.10 -1.50 16.10
CA GLU A 499 -30.73 -0.09 15.87
C GLU A 499 -30.22 0.62 17.14
N SER A 500 -30.56 0.15 18.34
CA SER A 500 -30.02 0.65 19.60
C SER A 500 -28.49 0.59 19.69
N ILE A 501 -27.83 -0.29 18.88
CA ILE A 501 -26.37 -0.37 18.81
C ILE A 501 -25.77 0.91 18.20
N LEU A 502 -26.53 1.62 17.37
CA LEU A 502 -26.06 2.87 16.71
C LEU A 502 -25.88 3.99 17.74
N GLU A 503 -26.74 4.08 18.74
CA GLU A 503 -26.62 5.05 19.85
C GLU A 503 -25.33 4.75 20.65
N GLY A 504 -25.08 3.48 20.95
CA GLY A 504 -23.87 3.04 21.63
C GLY A 504 -22.61 3.35 20.83
N LEU A 505 -22.63 3.10 19.51
CA LEU A 505 -21.53 3.42 18.60
C LEU A 505 -21.31 4.93 18.51
N SER A 506 -22.37 5.72 18.35
CA SER A 506 -22.27 7.18 18.32
C SER A 506 -21.59 7.71 19.60
N GLN A 507 -22.04 7.27 20.76
CA GLN A 507 -21.45 7.67 22.03
C GLN A 507 -20.01 7.17 22.18
N TRP A 508 -19.72 5.94 21.72
CA TRP A 508 -18.37 5.39 21.77
C TRP A 508 -17.40 6.22 20.92
N PHE A 509 -17.74 6.52 19.66
CA PHE A 509 -16.91 7.35 18.79
C PHE A 509 -16.69 8.76 19.36
N LYS A 510 -17.75 9.43 19.84
CA LYS A 510 -17.66 10.75 20.49
C LYS A 510 -16.66 10.72 21.65
N THR A 511 -16.75 9.67 22.50
CA THR A 511 -15.83 9.50 23.63
C THR A 511 -14.38 9.29 23.17
N GLN A 512 -14.17 8.55 22.07
CA GLN A 512 -12.82 8.35 21.57
C GLN A 512 -12.21 9.65 21.03
N PHE A 513 -12.94 10.42 20.21
CA PHE A 513 -12.45 11.69 19.66
C PHE A 513 -12.18 12.78 20.72
N GLN A 514 -12.69 12.63 21.93
CA GLN A 514 -12.38 13.50 23.07
C GLN A 514 -11.08 13.10 23.80
N LYS A 515 -10.49 11.93 23.46
CA LYS A 515 -9.23 11.46 24.03
C LYS A 515 -8.02 11.98 23.22
N ASN A 516 -6.85 11.97 23.85
CA ASN A 516 -5.60 12.23 23.15
C ASN A 516 -5.18 10.97 22.35
N LEU A 517 -5.56 10.91 21.09
CA LEU A 517 -5.30 9.79 20.17
C LEU A 517 -4.03 10.04 19.36
N SER A 518 -3.32 8.97 19.00
CA SER A 518 -2.29 9.05 17.97
C SER A 518 -2.92 9.31 16.60
N ASN A 519 -2.15 9.92 15.67
CA ASN A 519 -2.60 10.20 14.31
C ASN A 519 -3.13 8.94 13.60
N GLN A 520 -2.47 7.80 13.80
CA GLN A 520 -2.90 6.51 13.25
C GLN A 520 -4.24 6.04 13.81
N GLN A 521 -4.50 6.27 15.09
CA GLN A 521 -5.77 5.93 15.71
C GLN A 521 -6.90 6.82 15.19
N VAL A 522 -6.66 8.14 15.07
CA VAL A 522 -7.63 9.08 14.45
C VAL A 522 -7.99 8.60 13.05
N LEU A 523 -6.99 8.33 12.21
CA LEU A 523 -7.21 7.88 10.84
C LEU A 523 -8.00 6.56 10.78
N ASN A 524 -7.69 5.60 11.65
CA ASN A 524 -8.43 4.34 11.69
C ASN A 524 -9.90 4.53 12.10
N LEU A 525 -10.18 5.43 13.05
CA LEU A 525 -11.57 5.74 13.45
C LEU A 525 -12.37 6.40 12.31
N LEU A 526 -11.74 7.30 11.54
CA LEU A 526 -12.37 7.90 10.35
C LEU A 526 -12.73 6.83 9.31
N HIS A 527 -11.84 5.88 9.06
CA HIS A 527 -12.15 4.74 8.20
C HIS A 527 -13.25 3.83 8.76
N CYS A 528 -13.27 3.59 10.07
CA CYS A 528 -14.34 2.83 10.72
C CYS A 528 -15.71 3.50 10.54
N LEU A 529 -15.79 4.83 10.66
CA LEU A 529 -17.00 5.61 10.39
C LEU A 529 -17.42 5.53 8.91
N MET A 530 -16.44 5.59 7.99
CA MET A 530 -16.72 5.45 6.57
C MET A 530 -17.26 4.04 6.23
N GLU A 531 -16.66 2.98 6.78
CA GLU A 531 -17.11 1.59 6.56
C GLU A 531 -18.49 1.33 7.21
N LEU A 532 -18.80 1.99 8.31
CA LEU A 532 -20.08 1.89 9.00
C LEU A 532 -21.26 2.39 8.14
N GLN A 533 -21.06 3.37 7.23
CA GLN A 533 -22.08 3.91 6.30
C GLN A 533 -23.41 4.28 6.98
N GLN A 534 -23.37 4.75 8.24
CA GLN A 534 -24.55 5.19 8.99
C GLN A 534 -24.51 6.70 9.17
N ASP A 535 -25.18 7.41 8.28
CA ASP A 535 -25.18 8.89 8.25
C ASP A 535 -25.59 9.52 9.57
N SER A 536 -26.53 8.91 10.33
CA SER A 536 -26.96 9.41 11.64
C SER A 536 -25.80 9.45 12.63
N VAL A 537 -25.04 8.35 12.72
CA VAL A 537 -23.86 8.25 13.60
C VAL A 537 -22.76 9.22 13.14
N VAL A 538 -22.47 9.24 11.83
CA VAL A 538 -21.43 10.12 11.29
C VAL A 538 -21.74 11.59 11.51
N LYS A 539 -23.00 12.01 11.28
CA LYS A 539 -23.45 13.39 11.54
C LYS A 539 -23.27 13.79 12.99
N GLU A 540 -23.63 12.92 13.92
CA GLU A 540 -23.47 13.20 15.35
C GLU A 540 -22.01 13.27 15.78
N VAL A 541 -21.18 12.33 15.30
CA VAL A 541 -19.75 12.28 15.66
C VAL A 541 -18.99 13.44 15.04
N ALA A 542 -19.30 13.82 13.80
CA ALA A 542 -18.65 14.94 13.12
C ALA A 542 -18.82 16.28 13.85
N GLN A 543 -19.91 16.46 14.66
CA GLN A 543 -20.11 17.66 15.46
C GLN A 543 -19.12 17.77 16.65
N GLU A 544 -18.53 16.66 17.08
CA GLU A 544 -17.54 16.65 18.17
C GLU A 544 -16.10 16.83 17.69
N ILE A 545 -15.85 16.68 16.38
CA ILE A 545 -14.51 16.79 15.81
C ILE A 545 -14.19 18.26 15.52
N LYS A 546 -13.44 18.90 16.40
CA LYS A 546 -13.02 20.31 16.27
C LYS A 546 -11.66 20.47 15.61
N THR A 547 -10.76 19.52 15.86
CA THR A 547 -9.41 19.53 15.34
C THR A 547 -9.05 18.18 14.76
N VAL A 548 -8.34 18.18 13.63
CA VAL A 548 -7.77 16.97 13.03
C VAL A 548 -6.29 17.23 12.79
N ASN A 549 -5.45 16.45 13.45
CA ASN A 549 -4.01 16.51 13.27
C ASN A 549 -3.50 15.16 12.74
N LEU A 550 -3.02 15.16 11.48
CA LEU A 550 -2.40 14.01 10.81
C LEU A 550 -0.94 14.32 10.40
N PHE A 551 -0.33 15.31 11.05
CA PHE A 551 1.03 15.77 10.78
C PHE A 551 2.04 14.63 10.66
N LYS A 552 2.86 14.65 9.60
CA LYS A 552 3.87 13.62 9.26
C LYS A 552 3.31 12.21 8.99
N MET A 553 2.03 12.09 8.66
CA MET A 553 1.47 10.83 8.19
C MET A 553 1.37 10.83 6.67
N THR A 554 2.00 9.87 6.01
CA THR A 554 1.77 9.68 4.57
C THR A 554 0.34 9.23 4.33
N LEU A 555 -0.49 10.13 3.81
CA LEU A 555 -1.90 9.88 3.53
C LEU A 555 -2.11 9.35 2.11
N LYS A 556 -3.07 8.46 2.00
CA LYS A 556 -3.54 7.87 0.76
C LYS A 556 -4.78 8.59 0.26
N LEU A 557 -5.10 8.43 -1.01
CA LEU A 557 -6.34 8.99 -1.54
C LEU A 557 -7.56 8.51 -0.74
N ASN A 558 -7.60 7.21 -0.37
CA ASN A 558 -8.68 6.65 0.46
C ASN A 558 -8.72 7.26 1.87
N ASP A 559 -7.59 7.71 2.40
CA ASP A 559 -7.53 8.41 3.68
C ASP A 559 -8.16 9.81 3.55
N CYS A 560 -7.89 10.50 2.45
CA CYS A 560 -8.54 11.77 2.12
C CYS A 560 -10.06 11.59 1.91
N VAL A 561 -10.48 10.47 1.26
CA VAL A 561 -11.89 10.13 1.10
C VAL A 561 -12.56 9.88 2.45
N ALA A 562 -11.93 9.13 3.36
CA ALA A 562 -12.47 8.88 4.70
C ALA A 562 -12.57 10.19 5.51
N LEU A 563 -11.55 11.04 5.43
CA LEU A 563 -11.53 12.35 6.07
C LEU A 563 -12.67 13.23 5.52
N HIS A 564 -12.80 13.32 4.19
CA HIS A 564 -13.90 14.03 3.55
C HIS A 564 -15.25 13.48 3.96
N TYR A 565 -15.45 12.14 3.89
CA TYR A 565 -16.71 11.47 4.22
C TYR A 565 -17.22 11.85 5.62
N VAL A 566 -16.33 11.96 6.60
CA VAL A 566 -16.73 12.31 7.97
C VAL A 566 -16.93 13.83 8.09
N LEU A 567 -15.96 14.63 7.66
CA LEU A 567 -15.97 16.08 7.92
C LEU A 567 -16.99 16.86 7.09
N GLN A 568 -17.49 16.32 5.97
CA GLN A 568 -18.55 16.97 5.20
C GLN A 568 -19.82 17.21 6.04
N TYR A 569 -20.08 16.34 7.03
CA TYR A 569 -21.24 16.45 7.93
C TYR A 569 -21.04 17.43 9.09
N SER A 570 -19.85 17.97 9.29
CA SER A 570 -19.63 19.00 10.30
C SER A 570 -20.36 20.28 9.92
N ASN A 571 -21.28 20.71 10.80
CA ASN A 571 -22.04 21.96 10.65
C ASN A 571 -21.35 23.16 11.32
N HIS A 572 -20.28 22.90 12.07
CA HIS A 572 -19.50 23.94 12.72
C HIS A 572 -18.14 24.13 12.03
N LYS A 573 -17.48 25.22 12.39
CA LYS A 573 -16.13 25.52 11.96
C LYS A 573 -15.14 24.52 12.57
N LEU A 574 -14.25 23.95 11.74
CA LEU A 574 -13.08 23.23 12.19
C LEU A 574 -12.03 24.22 12.70
N GLU A 575 -11.58 24.10 13.95
CA GLU A 575 -10.55 24.98 14.53
C GLU A 575 -9.21 24.76 13.83
N GLU A 576 -8.81 23.51 13.56
CA GLU A 576 -7.59 23.17 12.87
C GLU A 576 -7.72 21.87 12.03
N LEU A 577 -7.24 21.95 10.79
CA LEU A 577 -6.94 20.79 9.94
C LEU A 577 -5.45 20.81 9.60
N ASN A 578 -4.70 19.94 10.26
CA ASN A 578 -3.26 19.83 10.06
C ASN A 578 -2.93 18.58 9.23
N LEU A 579 -2.58 18.81 7.96
CA LEU A 579 -2.12 17.82 6.99
C LEU A 579 -0.66 18.08 6.57
N GLY A 580 0.12 18.78 7.37
CA GLY A 580 1.53 19.07 7.08
C GLY A 580 2.34 17.78 6.94
N TYR A 581 3.18 17.68 5.90
CA TYR A 581 4.05 16.52 5.61
C TYR A 581 3.28 15.21 5.36
N CYS A 582 2.08 15.30 4.77
CA CYS A 582 1.24 14.12 4.55
C CYS A 582 1.33 13.56 3.12
N ASN A 583 2.07 14.22 2.22
CA ASN A 583 2.26 13.80 0.82
C ASN A 583 0.94 13.58 0.06
N ILE A 584 -0.07 14.42 0.29
CA ILE A 584 -1.42 14.26 -0.28
C ILE A 584 -1.48 14.57 -1.78
N GLY A 585 -0.58 15.42 -2.30
CA GLY A 585 -0.59 15.90 -3.69
C GLY A 585 -1.87 16.64 -4.08
N ASN A 586 -1.94 17.15 -5.31
CA ASN A 586 -3.11 17.88 -5.81
C ASN A 586 -4.39 17.02 -5.80
N GLN A 587 -4.27 15.72 -6.07
CA GLN A 587 -5.42 14.82 -6.10
C GLN A 587 -6.04 14.62 -4.72
N GLY A 588 -5.21 14.45 -3.68
CA GLY A 588 -5.69 14.33 -2.30
C GLY A 588 -6.35 15.63 -1.83
N LEU A 589 -5.72 16.78 -2.14
CA LEU A 589 -6.29 18.08 -1.81
C LEU A 589 -7.64 18.31 -2.50
N LYS A 590 -7.76 17.94 -3.78
CA LYS A 590 -9.03 18.04 -4.52
C LYS A 590 -10.16 17.23 -3.89
N ARG A 591 -9.86 16.08 -3.25
CA ARG A 591 -10.87 15.31 -2.52
C ARG A 591 -11.38 16.01 -1.26
N LEU A 592 -10.60 16.93 -0.72
CA LEU A 592 -10.96 17.70 0.47
C LEU A 592 -11.58 19.06 0.16
N GLU A 593 -11.62 19.47 -1.11
CA GLU A 593 -12.06 20.80 -1.58
C GLU A 593 -13.32 21.32 -0.85
N THR A 594 -14.35 20.47 -0.75
CA THR A 594 -15.65 20.88 -0.19
C THR A 594 -15.65 21.08 1.31
N ILE A 595 -14.58 20.72 2.03
CA ILE A 595 -14.44 20.88 3.49
C ILE A 595 -13.41 21.95 3.88
N LEU A 596 -12.52 22.33 2.99
CA LEU A 596 -11.42 23.25 3.29
C LEU A 596 -11.94 24.62 3.75
N HIS A 597 -13.02 25.14 3.13
CA HIS A 597 -13.64 26.44 3.49
C HIS A 597 -14.17 26.49 4.93
N LYS A 598 -14.42 25.32 5.57
CA LYS A 598 -14.90 25.22 6.96
C LYS A 598 -13.77 25.33 8.00
N CYS A 599 -12.50 25.25 7.58
CA CYS A 599 -11.36 25.24 8.50
C CYS A 599 -11.01 26.68 8.90
N GLU A 600 -10.69 26.91 10.20
CA GLU A 600 -10.13 28.18 10.63
C GLU A 600 -8.62 28.24 10.39
N THR A 601 -7.90 27.18 10.77
CA THR A 601 -6.48 26.99 10.52
C THR A 601 -6.30 25.80 9.58
N LEU A 602 -5.71 26.03 8.40
CA LEU A 602 -5.45 25.02 7.39
C LEU A 602 -3.94 24.91 7.16
N ILE A 603 -3.38 23.74 7.49
CA ILE A 603 -1.94 23.47 7.38
C ILE A 603 -1.69 22.42 6.31
N LEU A 604 -1.12 22.86 5.18
CA LEU A 604 -0.85 22.06 3.98
C LEU A 604 0.65 22.02 3.62
N CYS A 605 1.53 22.36 4.56
CA CYS A 605 2.97 22.45 4.31
C CYS A 605 3.53 21.12 3.82
N TYR A 606 4.48 21.16 2.85
CA TYR A 606 5.24 20.00 2.37
C TYR A 606 4.38 18.80 1.93
N ASN A 607 3.46 19.07 1.00
CA ASN A 607 2.51 18.07 0.49
C ASN A 607 2.64 17.76 -1.00
N CYS A 608 3.76 18.12 -1.63
CA CYS A 608 3.96 17.96 -3.08
C CYS A 608 2.87 18.65 -3.92
N LEU A 609 2.36 19.78 -3.43
CA LEU A 609 1.38 20.61 -4.11
C LEU A 609 2.06 21.51 -5.15
N ASP A 610 1.32 21.85 -6.20
CA ASP A 610 1.78 22.77 -7.25
C ASP A 610 0.78 23.90 -7.50
N LYS A 611 0.88 24.55 -8.67
CA LYS A 611 0.00 25.66 -9.06
C LYS A 611 -1.49 25.28 -9.06
N GLU A 612 -1.83 24.02 -9.35
CA GLU A 612 -3.24 23.57 -9.37
C GLU A 612 -3.84 23.62 -7.97
N ALA A 613 -3.05 23.28 -6.94
CA ALA A 613 -3.47 23.43 -5.56
C ALA A 613 -3.73 24.89 -5.18
N ALA A 614 -2.89 25.82 -5.64
CA ALA A 614 -3.09 27.23 -5.38
C ALA A 614 -4.34 27.78 -6.08
N ILE A 615 -4.66 27.29 -7.29
CA ILE A 615 -5.91 27.60 -7.97
C ILE A 615 -7.11 27.12 -7.13
N LEU A 616 -7.06 25.86 -6.65
CA LEU A 616 -8.12 25.31 -5.79
C LEU A 616 -8.28 26.14 -4.52
N GLU A 617 -7.19 26.44 -3.82
CA GLU A 617 -7.24 27.26 -2.60
C GLU A 617 -7.75 28.69 -2.89
N SER A 618 -7.46 29.25 -4.08
CA SER A 618 -8.01 30.54 -4.49
C SER A 618 -9.54 30.50 -4.58
N GLU A 619 -10.12 29.41 -5.07
CA GLU A 619 -11.59 29.23 -5.12
C GLU A 619 -12.17 29.04 -3.72
N VAL A 620 -11.49 28.28 -2.85
CA VAL A 620 -11.84 28.14 -1.42
C VAL A 620 -11.88 29.51 -0.73
N LEU A 621 -10.87 30.36 -0.95
CA LEU A 621 -10.78 31.69 -0.37
C LEU A 621 -11.84 32.67 -0.92
N LYS A 622 -12.29 32.49 -2.16
CA LYS A 622 -13.38 33.29 -2.78
C LYS A 622 -14.77 32.86 -2.31
N SER A 623 -14.89 31.69 -1.70
CA SER A 623 -16.20 31.21 -1.20
C SER A 623 -16.79 32.17 -0.19
N PRO A 624 -18.09 32.53 -0.30
CA PRO A 624 -18.76 33.41 0.67
C PRO A 624 -18.82 32.80 2.08
N ASP A 625 -18.74 31.46 2.18
CA ASP A 625 -18.79 30.72 3.44
C ASP A 625 -17.38 30.40 4.00
N CYS A 626 -16.35 30.98 3.42
CA CYS A 626 -14.95 30.75 3.82
C CYS A 626 -14.75 31.16 5.28
N GLN A 627 -14.18 30.21 6.09
CA GLN A 627 -13.85 30.44 7.49
C GLN A 627 -12.33 30.50 7.73
N VAL A 628 -11.53 30.37 6.66
CA VAL A 628 -10.07 30.24 6.78
C VAL A 628 -9.47 31.57 7.22
N LYS A 629 -8.83 31.54 8.40
CA LYS A 629 -8.09 32.68 8.94
C LYS A 629 -6.58 32.52 8.78
N LYS A 630 -6.10 31.26 8.82
CA LYS A 630 -4.67 30.94 8.70
C LYS A 630 -4.47 29.85 7.65
N LEU A 631 -3.67 30.16 6.64
CA LEU A 631 -3.32 29.23 5.57
C LEU A 631 -1.81 29.04 5.48
N PHE A 632 -1.37 27.80 5.66
CA PHE A 632 0.04 27.40 5.58
C PHE A 632 0.26 26.51 4.36
N MET A 633 1.01 27.00 3.38
CA MET A 633 1.34 26.27 2.14
C MET A 633 2.86 26.12 1.93
N CYS A 634 3.65 26.31 2.98
CA CYS A 634 5.10 26.29 2.93
C CYS A 634 5.65 25.01 2.28
N GLY A 635 6.79 25.10 1.58
CA GLY A 635 7.48 23.95 1.02
C GLY A 635 6.75 23.22 -0.09
N ASN A 636 5.81 23.87 -0.76
CA ASN A 636 5.10 23.35 -1.93
C ASN A 636 5.54 24.08 -3.21
N ASN A 637 5.49 23.45 -4.39
CA ASN A 637 5.95 24.04 -5.63
C ASN A 637 4.83 24.89 -6.31
N ILE A 638 4.27 25.85 -5.58
CA ILE A 638 3.16 26.70 -6.03
C ILE A 638 3.54 27.55 -7.25
N GLY A 639 4.77 28.10 -7.24
CA GLY A 639 5.30 28.94 -8.30
C GLY A 639 4.60 30.29 -8.44
N SER A 640 5.11 31.10 -9.37
CA SER A 640 4.56 32.44 -9.65
C SER A 640 3.15 32.42 -10.21
N GLU A 641 2.85 31.45 -11.09
CA GLU A 641 1.52 31.33 -11.71
C GLU A 641 0.44 30.99 -10.65
N GLY A 642 0.74 30.08 -9.71
CA GLY A 642 -0.19 29.72 -8.64
C GLY A 642 -0.42 30.87 -7.66
N VAL A 643 0.64 31.55 -7.25
CA VAL A 643 0.51 32.66 -6.27
C VAL A 643 -0.28 33.85 -6.82
N LEU A 644 -0.23 34.12 -8.12
CA LEU A 644 -1.04 35.18 -8.75
C LEU A 644 -2.54 34.92 -8.56
N GLN A 645 -2.98 33.67 -8.54
CA GLN A 645 -4.37 33.31 -8.25
C GLN A 645 -4.74 33.60 -6.78
N LEU A 646 -3.83 33.31 -5.86
CA LEU A 646 -4.03 33.62 -4.44
C LEU A 646 -4.14 35.14 -4.21
N TRP A 647 -3.27 35.96 -4.84
CA TRP A 647 -3.41 37.43 -4.76
C TRP A 647 -4.76 37.92 -5.26
N THR A 648 -5.25 37.37 -6.39
CA THR A 648 -6.55 37.71 -6.94
C THR A 648 -7.68 37.31 -5.96
N ALA A 649 -7.59 36.16 -5.31
CA ALA A 649 -8.59 35.75 -4.32
C ALA A 649 -8.61 36.70 -3.11
N LEU A 650 -7.44 37.17 -2.68
CA LEU A 650 -7.33 38.09 -1.55
C LEU A 650 -7.96 39.49 -1.81
N GLU A 651 -8.20 39.88 -3.06
CA GLU A 651 -8.94 41.14 -3.37
C GLU A 651 -10.34 41.14 -2.77
N THR A 652 -10.98 40.00 -2.72
CA THR A 652 -12.38 39.82 -2.25
C THR A 652 -12.49 39.10 -0.90
N ASN A 653 -11.49 38.31 -0.53
CA ASN A 653 -11.49 37.58 0.73
C ASN A 653 -11.38 38.52 1.92
N GLN A 654 -12.27 38.35 2.93
CA GLN A 654 -12.33 39.15 4.16
C GLN A 654 -12.16 38.29 5.43
N THR A 655 -11.59 37.08 5.30
CA THR A 655 -11.44 36.14 6.43
C THR A 655 -9.99 35.83 6.73
N LEU A 656 -9.12 35.75 5.72
CA LEU A 656 -7.73 35.34 5.87
C LEU A 656 -6.91 36.43 6.59
N GLU A 657 -6.31 36.06 7.72
CA GLU A 657 -5.47 36.92 8.56
C GLU A 657 -3.98 36.61 8.41
N GLU A 658 -3.62 35.35 8.21
CA GLU A 658 -2.23 34.91 8.11
C GLU A 658 -2.04 34.00 6.90
N LEU A 659 -1.01 34.28 6.07
CA LEU A 659 -0.64 33.51 4.90
C LEU A 659 0.84 33.18 4.91
N TYR A 660 1.16 31.89 4.82
CA TYR A 660 2.53 31.35 4.85
C TYR A 660 2.85 30.70 3.51
N LEU A 661 3.79 31.29 2.76
CA LEU A 661 4.21 30.87 1.42
C LEU A 661 5.74 30.70 1.33
N ASP A 662 6.33 30.24 2.41
CA ASP A 662 7.77 30.02 2.49
C ASP A 662 8.17 28.91 1.53
N ILE A 663 9.26 29.14 0.76
CA ILE A 663 9.84 28.09 -0.06
C ILE A 663 8.80 27.49 -1.02
N THR A 664 8.06 28.32 -1.72
CA THR A 664 7.01 27.90 -2.65
C THR A 664 7.39 28.11 -4.12
N GLY A 665 8.63 28.46 -4.43
CA GLY A 665 9.14 28.64 -5.79
C GLY A 665 8.61 29.90 -6.48
N ILE A 666 8.21 30.91 -5.70
CA ILE A 666 7.76 32.21 -6.22
C ILE A 666 8.98 32.98 -6.72
N THR A 667 8.86 33.50 -7.95
CA THR A 667 9.87 34.39 -8.55
C THR A 667 9.39 35.86 -8.53
N GLU A 668 10.20 36.75 -9.08
CA GLU A 668 9.88 38.19 -9.22
C GLU A 668 8.51 38.40 -9.90
N GLU A 669 8.18 37.61 -10.93
CA GLU A 669 6.90 37.66 -11.64
C GLU A 669 5.71 37.46 -10.71
N GLY A 670 5.81 36.53 -9.74
CA GLY A 670 4.75 36.26 -8.75
C GLY A 670 4.44 37.44 -7.83
N THR A 671 5.26 38.49 -7.85
CA THR A 671 5.02 39.74 -7.09
C THR A 671 4.34 40.84 -7.89
N GLU A 672 4.07 40.65 -9.19
CA GLU A 672 3.60 41.73 -10.06
C GLU A 672 2.28 42.35 -9.61
N THR A 673 1.34 41.54 -9.21
CA THR A 673 -0.01 41.99 -8.81
C THR A 673 -0.17 42.09 -7.28
N ILE A 674 0.87 41.84 -6.49
CA ILE A 674 0.78 41.79 -5.02
C ILE A 674 0.32 43.16 -4.44
N ILE A 675 0.84 44.30 -4.96
CA ILE A 675 0.47 45.63 -4.45
C ILE A 675 -0.98 45.95 -4.74
N PRO A 676 -1.49 45.90 -6.01
CA PRO A 676 -2.88 46.22 -6.27
C PRO A 676 -3.87 45.30 -5.55
N CYS A 677 -3.59 44.02 -5.43
CA CYS A 677 -4.46 43.05 -4.78
C CYS A 677 -4.52 43.26 -3.28
N LEU A 678 -3.37 43.35 -2.63
CA LEU A 678 -3.30 43.53 -1.17
C LEU A 678 -3.63 44.94 -0.69
N ASN A 679 -3.61 45.95 -1.56
CA ASN A 679 -4.14 47.27 -1.20
C ASN A 679 -5.67 47.26 -1.04
N LYS A 680 -6.37 46.34 -1.69
CA LYS A 680 -7.83 46.18 -1.53
C LYS A 680 -8.19 45.34 -0.32
N ASN A 681 -7.34 44.38 0.01
CA ASN A 681 -7.53 43.48 1.16
C ASN A 681 -7.23 44.24 2.47
N THR A 682 -8.10 44.16 3.47
CA THR A 682 -7.95 44.80 4.79
C THR A 682 -7.77 43.80 5.92
N THR A 683 -7.97 42.53 5.69
CA THR A 683 -8.00 41.49 6.72
C THR A 683 -6.65 40.83 6.95
N LEU A 684 -5.82 40.69 5.91
CA LEU A 684 -4.51 40.05 6.04
C LEU A 684 -3.58 40.87 6.95
N LYS A 685 -3.10 40.25 8.03
CA LYS A 685 -2.22 40.81 9.05
C LYS A 685 -0.78 40.34 8.94
N THR A 686 -0.58 39.11 8.45
CA THR A 686 0.74 38.47 8.34
C THR A 686 0.90 37.80 6.99
N LEU A 687 2.00 38.12 6.31
CA LEU A 687 2.46 37.46 5.09
C LEU A 687 3.90 37.01 5.27
N ILE A 688 4.13 35.70 5.22
CA ILE A 688 5.48 35.12 5.26
C ILE A 688 5.76 34.51 3.88
N ILE A 689 6.89 34.94 3.25
CA ILE A 689 7.22 34.60 1.86
C ILE A 689 8.73 34.33 1.70
N VAL A 690 9.38 33.92 2.77
CA VAL A 690 10.83 33.69 2.81
C VAL A 690 11.26 32.50 1.95
N GLY A 691 12.53 32.47 1.56
CA GLY A 691 13.08 31.34 0.79
C GLY A 691 12.56 31.25 -0.66
N ASN A 692 12.03 32.35 -1.19
CA ASN A 692 11.60 32.51 -2.58
C ASN A 692 12.56 33.41 -3.38
N ASP A 693 12.71 33.20 -4.67
CA ASP A 693 13.60 33.99 -5.55
C ASP A 693 12.88 35.22 -6.10
N LEU A 694 12.59 36.16 -5.23
CA LEU A 694 11.77 37.34 -5.56
C LEU A 694 12.51 38.40 -6.39
N GLY A 695 13.80 38.27 -6.60
CA GLY A 695 14.61 39.29 -7.25
C GLY A 695 14.62 40.66 -6.53
N ASP A 696 15.36 41.62 -7.06
CA ASP A 696 15.44 42.96 -6.46
C ASP A 696 14.16 43.77 -6.61
N ILE A 697 13.43 43.56 -7.72
CA ILE A 697 12.16 44.25 -7.99
C ILE A 697 11.06 43.73 -7.09
N GLY A 698 10.98 42.40 -6.91
CA GLY A 698 10.03 41.78 -6.00
C GLY A 698 10.25 42.23 -4.55
N LYS A 699 11.51 42.24 -4.08
CA LYS A 699 11.86 42.76 -2.75
C LYS A 699 11.45 44.23 -2.56
N LYS A 700 11.67 45.09 -3.57
CA LYS A 700 11.22 46.50 -3.56
C LYS A 700 9.68 46.57 -3.48
N ARG A 701 8.93 45.77 -4.24
CA ARG A 701 7.48 45.70 -4.18
C ARG A 701 6.98 45.34 -2.76
N LEU A 702 7.59 44.35 -2.10
CA LEU A 702 7.23 43.99 -0.72
C LEU A 702 7.52 45.15 0.26
N GLN A 703 8.64 45.85 0.12
CA GLN A 703 8.96 47.02 0.92
C GLN A 703 7.99 48.15 0.71
N GLU A 704 7.57 48.39 -0.53
CA GLU A 704 6.57 49.39 -0.85
C GLU A 704 5.20 49.03 -0.26
N LEU A 705 4.79 47.78 -0.36
CA LEU A 705 3.57 47.27 0.25
C LEU A 705 3.60 47.42 1.80
N SER A 706 4.70 47.10 2.46
CA SER A 706 4.88 47.26 3.89
C SER A 706 4.77 48.74 4.33
N LYS A 707 5.29 49.66 3.52
CA LYS A 707 5.15 51.12 3.78
C LYS A 707 3.69 51.61 3.59
N ARG A 708 2.96 51.05 2.63
CA ARG A 708 1.57 51.42 2.33
C ARG A 708 0.57 50.82 3.35
N ARG A 709 0.90 49.62 3.87
CA ARG A 709 0.06 48.84 4.79
C ARG A 709 0.82 48.55 6.08
N LEU A 710 0.87 49.56 6.99
CA LEU A 710 1.56 49.42 8.29
C LEU A 710 0.95 48.35 9.19
N SER A 711 -0.30 47.94 8.96
CA SER A 711 -0.96 46.86 9.70
C SER A 711 -0.60 45.44 9.20
N LEU A 712 0.09 45.36 8.04
CA LEU A 712 0.50 44.08 7.47
C LEU A 712 1.97 43.80 7.80
N LYS A 713 2.21 42.79 8.60
CA LYS A 713 3.56 42.28 8.86
C LYS A 713 4.00 41.40 7.66
N ILE A 714 5.05 41.81 6.99
CA ILE A 714 5.65 41.02 5.89
C ILE A 714 7.03 40.57 6.33
N ILE A 715 7.29 39.24 6.22
CA ILE A 715 8.61 38.66 6.42
C ILE A 715 9.07 38.09 5.06
N GLY A 716 10.03 38.75 4.44
CA GLY A 716 10.51 38.45 3.10
C GLY A 716 11.87 37.77 3.05
N ASN A 717 12.60 37.70 4.15
CA ASN A 717 13.88 37.00 4.24
C ASN A 717 14.09 36.36 5.64
N PHE A 718 14.93 35.33 5.70
CA PHE A 718 15.20 34.59 6.94
C PHE A 718 15.98 35.42 7.98
N VAL A 719 16.66 36.50 7.58
CA VAL A 719 17.41 37.36 8.52
C VAL A 719 16.47 38.15 9.43
N GLU A 720 15.21 38.37 8.98
CA GLU A 720 14.16 39.01 9.77
C GLU A 720 13.57 38.09 10.84
N ASP A 721 13.67 36.74 10.65
CA ASP A 721 13.25 35.76 11.66
C ASP A 721 14.16 34.52 11.66
N LEU A 722 15.20 34.56 12.49
CA LEU A 722 16.15 33.46 12.64
C LEU A 722 15.53 32.20 13.25
N GLY A 723 14.37 32.30 13.91
CA GLY A 723 13.64 31.16 14.44
C GLY A 723 12.99 30.33 13.30
N LEU A 724 12.45 31.00 12.27
CA LEU A 724 11.96 30.34 11.04
C LEU A 724 13.10 29.64 10.31
N LEU A 725 14.27 30.29 10.23
CA LEU A 725 15.43 29.66 9.60
C LEU A 725 15.88 28.40 10.35
N GLU A 726 15.94 28.47 11.67
CA GLU A 726 16.31 27.32 12.49
C GLU A 726 15.34 26.14 12.32
N ALA A 727 14.04 26.42 12.33
CA ALA A 727 13.00 25.40 12.08
C ALA A 727 13.13 24.79 10.69
N TYR A 728 13.42 25.61 9.68
CA TYR A 728 13.65 25.14 8.31
C TYR A 728 14.89 24.24 8.21
N LEU A 729 16.01 24.63 8.83
CA LEU A 729 17.23 23.83 8.79
C LEU A 729 17.08 22.51 9.56
N ALA A 730 16.36 22.51 10.67
CA ALA A 730 16.04 21.29 11.41
C ALA A 730 15.23 20.33 10.53
N TRP A 731 14.27 20.86 9.77
CA TRP A 731 13.51 20.06 8.82
C TRP A 731 14.38 19.51 7.67
N VAL A 732 15.23 20.33 7.06
CA VAL A 732 16.15 19.89 5.99
C VAL A 732 17.07 18.79 6.50
N GLU A 733 17.57 18.89 7.72
CA GLU A 733 18.41 17.86 8.35
C GLU A 733 17.66 16.54 8.56
N GLU A 734 16.39 16.61 8.94
CA GLU A 734 15.52 15.43 9.12
C GLU A 734 15.23 14.75 7.78
N MET A 735 15.08 15.51 6.69
CA MET A 735 14.71 15.02 5.36
C MET A 735 15.88 14.64 4.47
N LYS A 736 17.12 14.91 4.85
CA LYS A 736 18.31 14.68 4.00
C LYS A 736 18.49 13.23 3.53
N GLU A 737 17.92 12.25 4.23
CA GLU A 737 17.95 10.84 3.88
C GLU A 737 16.77 10.42 2.97
N ASP A 738 15.75 11.26 2.78
CA ASP A 738 14.60 11.01 1.91
C ASP A 738 14.78 11.70 0.56
N ARG A 739 15.27 10.95 -0.42
CA ARG A 739 15.60 11.46 -1.75
C ARG A 739 14.38 12.03 -2.50
N ASP A 740 13.19 11.42 -2.35
CA ASP A 740 11.98 11.87 -3.05
C ASP A 740 11.49 13.21 -2.48
N GLN A 741 11.58 13.40 -1.18
CA GLN A 741 11.27 14.69 -0.54
C GLN A 741 12.36 15.73 -0.83
N MET A 742 13.61 15.32 -0.91
CA MET A 742 14.71 16.21 -1.26
C MET A 742 14.69 16.65 -2.73
N GLU A 743 14.22 15.84 -3.68
CA GLU A 743 14.02 16.23 -5.09
C GLU A 743 12.81 17.18 -5.25
N SER A 744 11.75 17.04 -4.44
CA SER A 744 10.64 17.99 -4.41
C SER A 744 11.06 19.35 -3.86
N VAL A 745 12.09 19.35 -3.05
CA VAL A 745 12.77 20.53 -2.54
C VAL A 745 13.77 21.02 -3.62
N LYS A 746 13.34 21.80 -4.59
CA LYS A 746 14.21 22.59 -5.49
C LYS A 746 15.12 23.59 -4.68
N ASN A 747 15.43 23.26 -3.46
CA ASN A 747 15.88 24.14 -2.39
C ASN A 747 17.38 24.13 -2.15
N VAL A 748 18.15 23.42 -2.97
CA VAL A 748 19.59 23.69 -3.00
C VAL A 748 19.81 25.17 -3.35
N ASN A 749 19.02 25.71 -4.28
CA ASN A 749 19.07 27.13 -4.63
C ASN A 749 18.52 28.02 -3.52
N ALA A 750 17.48 27.62 -2.79
CA ALA A 750 16.97 28.36 -1.65
C ALA A 750 17.98 28.42 -0.51
N LEU A 751 18.63 27.31 -0.14
CA LEU A 751 19.70 27.29 0.87
C LEU A 751 20.90 28.13 0.45
N GLN A 752 21.26 28.13 -0.84
CA GLN A 752 22.33 28.98 -1.36
C GLN A 752 21.95 30.46 -1.31
N SER A 753 20.68 30.81 -1.60
CA SER A 753 20.17 32.17 -1.44
C SER A 753 20.21 32.62 0.01
N VAL A 754 19.76 31.78 0.94
CA VAL A 754 19.82 32.04 2.39
C VAL A 754 21.26 32.23 2.87
N LEU A 755 22.21 31.41 2.39
CA LEU A 755 23.62 31.54 2.72
C LEU A 755 24.19 32.91 2.27
N ASN A 756 23.79 33.36 1.08
CA ASN A 756 24.16 34.65 0.56
C ASN A 756 23.55 35.81 1.40
N GLU A 757 22.29 35.71 1.80
CA GLU A 757 21.59 36.67 2.65
C GLU A 757 22.25 36.78 4.03
N LEU A 758 22.62 35.65 4.66
CA LEU A 758 23.34 35.59 5.94
C LEU A 758 24.80 36.10 5.85
N SER A 759 25.31 36.31 4.65
CA SER A 759 26.69 36.83 4.45
C SER A 759 26.78 38.33 4.58
N PHE A 760 25.67 39.08 4.61
CA PHE A 760 25.64 40.49 4.92
C PHE A 760 25.67 40.71 6.46
N PRO A 761 26.30 41.76 6.96
CA PRO A 761 26.39 42.00 8.39
C PRO A 761 24.98 42.17 8.98
N ALA A 762 24.57 41.25 9.80
CA ALA A 762 23.28 41.29 10.48
C ALA A 762 23.20 42.57 11.35
N GLN A 763 22.23 43.42 11.09
CA GLN A 763 21.82 44.49 11.99
C GLN A 763 21.03 43.82 13.14
N GLY A 764 21.64 43.62 14.29
CA GLY A 764 20.97 42.98 15.42
C GLY A 764 21.80 42.93 16.67
N SER A 765 21.22 42.43 17.76
CA SER A 765 21.92 42.19 19.05
C SER A 765 23.12 41.26 18.87
N PRO A 766 24.10 41.27 19.78
CA PRO A 766 25.22 40.32 19.75
C PRO A 766 24.76 38.86 19.65
N ASP A 767 23.70 38.48 20.36
CA ASP A 767 23.14 37.13 20.36
C ASP A 767 22.56 36.73 19.00
N ALA A 768 21.89 37.68 18.31
CA ALA A 768 21.35 37.43 16.96
C ALA A 768 22.47 37.24 15.93
N ARG A 769 23.60 37.94 16.07
CA ARG A 769 24.77 37.77 15.21
C ARG A 769 25.47 36.43 15.43
N GLU A 770 25.57 35.99 16.66
CA GLU A 770 26.14 34.67 16.99
C GLU A 770 25.28 33.56 16.45
N LYS A 771 23.94 33.63 16.63
CA LYS A 771 22.98 32.68 16.08
C LYS A 771 23.01 32.66 14.55
N ALA A 772 23.09 33.80 13.89
CA ALA A 772 23.20 33.87 12.42
C ALA A 772 24.49 33.22 11.92
N LYS A 773 25.59 33.32 12.66
CA LYS A 773 26.86 32.66 12.32
C LYS A 773 26.75 31.14 12.45
N GLU A 774 26.16 30.63 13.55
CA GLU A 774 25.91 29.21 13.78
C GLU A 774 25.05 28.59 12.66
N LEU A 775 23.95 29.25 12.32
CA LEU A 775 23.06 28.81 11.26
C LEU A 775 23.73 28.83 9.89
N LYS A 776 24.62 29.80 9.63
CA LYS A 776 25.43 29.84 8.42
C LYS A 776 26.39 28.66 8.30
N GLU A 777 27.05 28.28 9.38
CA GLU A 777 27.94 27.11 9.43
C GLU A 777 27.13 25.86 9.14
N LYS A 778 25.96 25.69 9.76
CA LYS A 778 25.04 24.56 9.55
C LYS A 778 24.57 24.45 8.08
N ILE A 779 24.19 25.56 7.43
CA ILE A 779 23.84 25.59 6.02
C ILE A 779 25.03 25.15 5.16
N THR A 780 26.21 25.58 5.48
CA THR A 780 27.41 25.24 4.72
C THR A 780 27.73 23.75 4.84
N GLU A 781 27.56 23.15 6.00
CA GLU A 781 27.71 21.70 6.23
C GLU A 781 26.66 20.91 5.41
N LEU A 782 25.40 21.33 5.45
CA LEU A 782 24.32 20.70 4.68
C LEU A 782 24.61 20.73 3.17
N LEU A 783 24.97 21.88 2.61
CA LEU A 783 25.28 22.07 1.20
C LEU A 783 26.49 21.25 0.72
N ASN A 784 27.41 20.90 1.61
CA ASN A 784 28.57 20.07 1.32
C ASN A 784 28.34 18.58 1.61
N SER A 785 27.18 18.19 2.13
CA SER A 785 26.86 16.79 2.39
C SER A 785 26.74 16.00 1.06
N PRO A 786 27.09 14.68 1.04
CA PRO A 786 27.03 13.85 -0.17
C PRO A 786 25.66 13.86 -0.84
N GLN A 787 24.59 13.93 -0.05
CA GLN A 787 23.21 13.96 -0.53
C GLN A 787 22.93 15.22 -1.35
N PHE A 788 23.33 16.40 -0.85
CA PHE A 788 23.14 17.67 -1.57
C PHE A 788 24.07 17.82 -2.77
N VAL A 789 25.28 17.29 -2.71
CA VAL A 789 26.21 17.28 -3.85
C VAL A 789 25.65 16.44 -4.99
N ALA A 790 25.04 15.30 -4.68
CA ALA A 790 24.38 14.43 -5.68
C ALA A 790 23.15 15.08 -6.35
N LEU A 791 22.48 16.01 -5.71
CA LEU A 791 21.34 16.76 -6.29
C LEU A 791 21.78 17.91 -7.22
N ARG A 792 23.05 18.34 -7.15
CA ARG A 792 23.63 19.38 -8.01
C ARG A 792 24.18 18.82 -9.33
N SER A 793 24.52 17.53 -9.36
CA SER A 793 25.01 16.81 -10.55
C SER A 793 23.85 16.23 -11.37
#